data_52410d66ee85f32f400746ad22bd6cda
#
_entry.id   52410d66ee85f32f400746ad22bd6cda
#
_cell.length_a   1.000
_cell.length_b   1.000
_cell.length_c   1.000
_cell.angle_alpha   90.00
_cell.angle_beta   90.00
_cell.angle_gamma   90.00
#
_symmetry.space_group_name_H-M   'P 1'
#
loop_
_entity.id
_entity.type
_entity.pdbx_description
1 polymer ?
#
loop_
_entity_poly.entity_id
_entity_poly.type
_entity_poly.pdbx_seq_one_letter_code
_entity_poly.pdbx_strand_id
1 'polypeptide(L)'
;GTGDDGYDYGKGDFVEHACRYCGIHNPACVARCNVPSCRKWFCNSRGNTSGSHIVNHLVRAKHKEVCLHKDSPLGETILECYNCGCRNVFLLGFISAKAENVVVLLCREPCLNVNALKDMNWDLSQWTPLIDDRCFLSWLVKVPSEQEQLRARQISAQQINKVEELWKTNPDASLEDLEKPGVDDEPQPVVLKYEDAYQYQNVFAPLIKLEADYDKMMKESQSKDSVTVRWDIGLNKKRVAYFVFPKEDNELRLVPGDELRLRYSGGTSHPAWQSVGHVIKLTAQEEVALELRASQGVPVELNNGFSVDFVWKSTSFDRMQGAMKTFAVDETSVSGYIYHHLLGHEVEHQIIRNTLPRRFGAPGLPELNASQVLAVKSVLQKPVSLIQGPPGTGKTVTSAAIVYHMAKQGQGQVLVCAPSNVAVDQLAEKISSTGLKVVRLCAKSREAVSSPVEHLTLHYQVRHLDNSEKSEMHKLQQLKDEQGELSSSDEKKYKALKRATEREILQSADVICCTCVGAGDPRLSNFRFRQVLIDESTQATEPECLIPLVLGVKQVVLVGDHCQLGPVIMCKKAARAGLAQSLFERLVILGVKPFRLQVQYRMHPCLSEFPSNCFYEGTLQNGVTANERQSSGIDFPWPVPNRPMFFYVQMGVEEISASGTSYLNRTEAANVEKIVTTFLRSGVVPSQIGVITPYEGQRAYIVNYMSRNGSLRQQLYKEIEVASVDSFQGREKDYIILSCVRSNEHQGIGFLNDPRRLNVALTRARYGIVVLGNPKVLSKQPLWNSLLTHYKEHECLVEGPLNNLKQSMVQFQKPKKIYNDRRLYLGGGQGVMQGSAFGTVGSVDKRSGRGKGHPFVPFGPPNGAHKPGVHPSGYPLPRMPYPPFPGSPHSQPYAIPTRGSLHGPIGAVPAAPQPVNRNFGAPRANTGGPIGGHLAAHQQNSQQAMGSVGPTFNFAGDPSSQPSGGGLMSQSGLMTQVCSFFLLLHKVTVLLH
;
A
#
# COMPACT_ATOMS: atom_id res chain seq x y z
N GLY A 1 -7.24 44.35 27.01
CA GLY A 1 -6.00 44.62 26.92
C GLY A 1 -5.19 43.79 27.67
N THR A 2 -4.64 43.31 27.66
CA THR A 2 -3.91 43.02 28.32
C THR A 2 -2.75 42.69 28.17
N GLY A 3 -2.16 43.36 28.74
CA GLY A 3 -0.95 43.39 28.92
C GLY A 3 -0.31 42.17 29.35
N ASP A 4 0.06 41.48 28.48
CA ASP A 4 0.85 40.46 28.81
C ASP A 4 2.25 40.78 28.61
N ASP A 5 2.60 41.90 29.17
CA ASP A 5 3.84 42.54 28.89
C ASP A 5 5.00 41.82 29.51
N GLY A 6 5.14 40.66 29.66
CA GLY A 6 6.27 39.96 30.19
C GLY A 6 6.18 38.48 30.20
N TYR A 7 5.10 37.92 29.63
CA TYR A 7 4.91 36.51 29.60
C TYR A 7 5.82 35.88 28.55
N ASP A 8 6.66 34.97 28.97
CA ASP A 8 7.57 34.24 28.10
C ASP A 8 6.99 32.88 27.77
N TYR A 9 6.40 32.75 26.58
CA TYR A 9 5.77 31.50 26.12
C TYR A 9 6.75 30.35 26.00
N GLY A 10 8.07 30.62 26.05
CA GLY A 10 9.08 29.59 25.95
C GLY A 10 9.36 28.84 27.24
N LYS A 11 8.85 29.30 28.39
CA LYS A 11 9.24 28.77 29.69
C LYS A 11 8.28 27.77 30.34
N GLY A 12 7.28 27.32 29.70
CA GLY A 12 6.50 26.18 30.15
C GLY A 12 5.40 26.44 31.18
N ASP A 13 5.41 27.54 31.91
CA ASP A 13 4.36 27.91 32.87
C ASP A 13 3.22 28.60 32.15
N PHE A 14 2.46 27.83 31.39
CA PHE A 14 1.36 28.37 30.63
C PHE A 14 0.10 28.47 31.47
N VAL A 15 -0.75 29.49 31.16
CA VAL A 15 -2.11 29.52 31.67
C VAL A 15 -2.90 28.30 31.14
N GLU A 16 -3.98 27.98 31.83
CA GLU A 16 -4.74 26.78 31.49
C GLU A 16 -5.15 26.70 30.01
N HIS A 17 -5.58 27.83 29.44
CA HIS A 17 -6.06 27.86 28.07
C HIS A 17 -4.96 28.23 27.05
N ALA A 18 -3.70 28.15 27.44
CA ALA A 18 -2.60 28.37 26.49
C ALA A 18 -2.44 27.21 25.52
N CYS A 19 -2.07 27.53 24.30
CA CYS A 19 -1.77 26.51 23.29
C CYS A 19 -0.72 25.52 23.82
N ARG A 20 -1.03 24.25 23.82
CA ARG A 20 -0.12 23.24 24.36
C ARG A 20 1.13 23.07 23.52
N TYR A 21 1.14 23.56 22.28
CA TYR A 21 2.34 23.53 21.46
C TYR A 21 3.22 24.77 21.66
N CYS A 22 2.65 25.96 21.53
CA CYS A 22 3.45 27.17 21.46
C CYS A 22 3.23 28.18 22.59
N GLY A 23 2.20 27.98 23.41
CA GLY A 23 1.94 28.84 24.58
C GLY A 23 1.11 30.07 24.30
N ILE A 24 0.69 30.34 23.08
CA ILE A 24 -0.21 31.44 22.78
C ILE A 24 -1.51 31.28 23.61
N HIS A 25 -1.95 32.33 24.28
CA HIS A 25 -3.07 32.23 25.21
C HIS A 25 -4.12 33.31 25.04
N ASN A 26 -4.08 34.08 23.96
CA ASN A 26 -5.15 35.01 23.65
C ASN A 26 -6.47 34.24 23.46
N PRO A 27 -7.51 34.53 24.28
CA PRO A 27 -8.76 33.75 24.21
C PRO A 27 -9.42 33.72 22.82
N ALA A 28 -9.22 34.77 22.03
CA ALA A 28 -9.78 34.86 20.68
C ALA A 28 -9.03 33.95 19.69
N CYS A 29 -7.82 33.54 20.04
CA CYS A 29 -6.90 32.80 19.15
C CYS A 29 -6.78 31.34 19.47
N VAL A 30 -7.42 30.84 20.53
CA VAL A 30 -7.31 29.47 20.99
C VAL A 30 -8.66 28.78 20.97
N ALA A 31 -8.62 27.46 20.79
CA ALA A 31 -9.80 26.60 20.85
C ALA A 31 -9.43 25.32 21.60
N ARG A 32 -10.43 24.78 22.31
CA ARG A 32 -10.24 23.58 23.09
C ARG A 32 -10.71 22.35 22.33
N CYS A 33 -9.88 21.32 22.31
CA CYS A 33 -10.34 20.01 21.89
C CYS A 33 -11.44 19.54 22.85
N ASN A 34 -12.62 19.25 22.34
CA ASN A 34 -13.78 18.93 23.18
C ASN A 34 -13.94 17.43 23.49
N VAL A 35 -12.95 16.63 23.11
CA VAL A 35 -12.96 15.20 23.45
C VAL A 35 -12.74 15.05 24.96
N PRO A 36 -13.61 14.32 25.68
CA PRO A 36 -13.54 14.24 27.15
C PRO A 36 -12.19 13.79 27.71
N SER A 37 -11.50 12.92 26.99
CA SER A 37 -10.19 12.41 27.41
C SER A 37 -9.03 13.34 27.12
N CYS A 38 -9.26 14.43 26.38
CA CYS A 38 -8.22 15.35 25.97
C CYS A 38 -8.34 16.72 26.63
N ARG A 39 -9.28 17.53 26.19
CA ARG A 39 -9.56 18.88 26.73
C ARG A 39 -8.39 19.87 26.65
N LYS A 40 -7.45 19.66 25.73
CA LYS A 40 -6.30 20.55 25.57
C LYS A 40 -6.63 21.72 24.65
N TRP A 41 -5.94 22.82 24.87
CA TRP A 41 -6.10 24.04 24.11
C TRP A 41 -5.02 24.18 23.05
N PHE A 42 -5.39 24.73 21.89
CA PHE A 42 -4.46 24.96 20.78
C PHE A 42 -4.84 26.24 20.06
N CYS A 43 -3.85 26.95 19.52
CA CYS A 43 -4.09 28.20 18.79
C CYS A 43 -4.32 27.94 17.30
N ASN A 44 -4.78 29.00 16.62
CA ASN A 44 -5.02 28.93 15.17
C ASN A 44 -3.86 29.47 14.34
N SER A 45 -2.64 29.40 14.88
CA SER A 45 -1.42 29.79 14.17
C SER A 45 -0.76 28.58 13.53
N ARG A 46 -0.24 28.74 12.33
CA ARG A 46 0.53 27.70 11.66
C ARG A 46 1.92 27.52 12.24
N GLY A 47 2.51 28.62 12.77
CA GLY A 47 3.91 28.59 13.10
C GLY A 47 4.73 28.17 11.88
N ASN A 48 5.57 27.17 12.06
CA ASN A 48 6.38 26.59 10.97
C ASN A 48 5.76 25.33 10.38
N THR A 49 4.47 25.13 10.54
CA THR A 49 3.80 23.92 10.10
C THR A 49 2.77 24.22 9.01
N SER A 50 2.34 23.17 8.30
CA SER A 50 1.42 23.33 7.17
C SER A 50 -0.01 23.63 7.55
N GLY A 51 -0.38 23.41 8.81
CA GLY A 51 -1.72 23.72 9.31
C GLY A 51 -1.64 24.38 10.66
N SER A 52 -2.75 25.01 11.11
CA SER A 52 -2.79 25.61 12.42
C SER A 52 -2.61 24.57 13.53
N HIS A 53 -2.17 25.01 14.69
CA HIS A 53 -1.92 24.10 15.81
C HIS A 53 -3.16 23.32 16.24
N ILE A 54 -4.33 23.98 16.25
CA ILE A 54 -5.56 23.25 16.57
C ILE A 54 -5.90 22.21 15.52
N VAL A 55 -5.77 22.52 14.25
CA VAL A 55 -6.03 21.56 13.17
C VAL A 55 -5.00 20.43 13.20
N ASN A 56 -3.72 20.73 13.42
CA ASN A 56 -2.69 19.71 13.59
C ASN A 56 -3.04 18.71 14.68
N HIS A 57 -3.46 19.22 15.84
CA HIS A 57 -3.85 18.36 16.94
C HIS A 57 -5.04 17.46 16.56
N LEU A 58 -6.08 18.04 15.98
CA LEU A 58 -7.29 17.29 15.62
C LEU A 58 -6.97 16.17 14.62
N VAL A 59 -6.12 16.45 13.65
CA VAL A 59 -5.74 15.44 12.66
C VAL A 59 -4.89 14.33 13.30
N ARG A 60 -3.88 14.70 14.07
CA ARG A 60 -2.93 13.72 14.63
C ARG A 60 -3.53 12.90 15.76
N ALA A 61 -4.33 13.49 16.60
CA ALA A 61 -5.00 12.79 17.70
C ALA A 61 -6.28 12.07 17.24
N LYS A 62 -6.72 12.33 16.01
CA LYS A 62 -8.00 11.84 15.47
C LYS A 62 -9.19 12.32 16.29
N HIS A 63 -9.09 13.53 16.80
CA HIS A 63 -10.17 14.20 17.52
C HIS A 63 -10.89 15.15 16.55
N LYS A 64 -12.20 15.32 16.73
CA LYS A 64 -13.02 16.00 15.74
C LYS A 64 -13.93 17.09 16.32
N GLU A 65 -13.92 17.26 17.61
CA GLU A 65 -14.81 18.22 18.30
C GLU A 65 -14.02 19.35 18.91
N VAL A 66 -14.58 20.55 18.82
CA VAL A 66 -13.93 21.78 19.29
C VAL A 66 -14.92 22.65 20.04
N CYS A 67 -14.45 23.28 21.12
CA CYS A 67 -15.18 24.28 21.89
C CYS A 67 -14.37 25.59 21.91
N LEU A 68 -15.04 26.70 21.71
CA LEU A 68 -14.40 28.02 21.75
C LEU A 68 -14.24 28.49 23.20
N HIS A 69 -13.29 29.39 23.45
CA HIS A 69 -13.05 29.94 24.78
C HIS A 69 -14.22 30.87 25.19
N LYS A 70 -14.56 30.83 26.49
CA LYS A 70 -15.64 31.64 27.05
C LYS A 70 -15.45 33.15 26.81
N ASP A 71 -14.21 33.64 26.77
CA ASP A 71 -13.88 35.04 26.55
C ASP A 71 -13.56 35.31 25.09
N SER A 72 -13.81 34.39 24.18
CA SER A 72 -13.72 34.63 22.74
C SER A 72 -14.91 35.48 22.27
N PRO A 73 -14.83 36.11 21.09
CA PRO A 73 -15.94 36.92 20.58
C PRO A 73 -17.29 36.21 20.50
N LEU A 74 -17.26 34.88 20.32
CA LEU A 74 -18.48 34.06 20.20
C LEU A 74 -18.86 33.35 21.51
N GLY A 75 -18.09 33.59 22.58
CA GLY A 75 -18.32 32.93 23.86
C GLY A 75 -18.00 31.42 23.84
N GLU A 76 -18.31 30.77 24.96
CA GLU A 76 -18.11 29.31 25.08
C GLU A 76 -19.14 28.60 24.22
N THR A 77 -18.69 28.13 23.08
CA THR A 77 -19.55 27.52 22.08
C THR A 77 -18.93 26.24 21.58
N ILE A 78 -19.67 25.13 21.67
CA ILE A 78 -19.30 23.88 21.00
C ILE A 78 -19.73 24.00 19.56
N LEU A 79 -18.81 23.73 18.64
CA LEU A 79 -19.12 23.78 17.21
C LEU A 79 -19.91 22.53 16.83
N GLU A 80 -21.16 22.73 16.43
CA GLU A 80 -22.02 21.61 16.06
C GLU A 80 -23.03 22.03 14.99
N CYS A 81 -23.48 21.05 14.20
CA CYS A 81 -24.49 21.28 13.18
C CYS A 81 -25.83 21.67 13.80
N TYR A 82 -26.41 22.75 13.33
CA TYR A 82 -27.71 23.26 13.79
C TYR A 82 -28.81 22.21 13.63
N ASN A 83 -28.79 21.43 12.54
CA ASN A 83 -29.84 20.48 12.25
C ASN A 83 -29.69 19.13 12.97
N CYS A 84 -28.54 18.52 12.91
CA CYS A 84 -28.36 17.15 13.43
C CYS A 84 -27.45 17.05 14.66
N GLY A 85 -26.82 18.14 15.06
CA GLY A 85 -25.93 18.16 16.22
C GLY A 85 -24.56 17.51 15.95
N CYS A 86 -24.23 17.21 14.71
CA CYS A 86 -22.92 16.66 14.35
C CYS A 86 -21.82 17.64 14.79
N ARG A 87 -20.81 17.12 15.51
CA ARG A 87 -19.71 17.92 16.05
C ARG A 87 -18.39 17.73 15.32
N ASN A 88 -18.41 16.97 14.24
CA ASN A 88 -17.19 16.76 13.44
C ASN A 88 -16.87 18.05 12.67
N VAL A 89 -15.86 18.78 13.11
CA VAL A 89 -15.51 20.07 12.53
C VAL A 89 -15.02 19.98 11.09
N PHE A 90 -14.57 18.81 10.66
CA PHE A 90 -14.15 18.61 9.27
C PHE A 90 -15.33 18.53 8.30
N LEU A 91 -16.52 18.25 8.82
CA LEU A 91 -17.76 18.25 8.04
C LEU A 91 -18.53 19.56 8.18
N LEU A 92 -18.21 20.36 9.20
CA LEU A 92 -18.97 21.56 9.48
C LEU A 92 -18.59 22.72 8.57
N GLY A 93 -19.58 23.49 8.21
CA GLY A 93 -19.43 24.74 7.53
C GLY A 93 -20.52 25.69 7.98
N PHE A 94 -20.58 26.86 7.38
CA PHE A 94 -21.54 27.88 7.75
C PHE A 94 -22.23 28.47 6.55
N ILE A 95 -23.44 28.99 6.81
CA ILE A 95 -24.15 29.87 5.91
C ILE A 95 -24.56 31.10 6.73
N SER A 96 -24.65 32.26 6.07
CA SER A 96 -25.18 33.46 6.72
C SER A 96 -26.70 33.38 6.76
N ALA A 97 -27.28 33.56 7.95
CA ALA A 97 -28.71 33.70 8.06
C ALA A 97 -29.10 35.14 7.63
N LYS A 98 -30.37 35.35 7.26
CA LYS A 98 -30.84 36.66 6.83
C LYS A 98 -30.79 37.69 7.93
N ALA A 99 -30.72 37.30 9.20
CA ALA A 99 -30.53 38.22 10.30
C ALA A 99 -29.07 38.66 10.33
N GLU A 100 -28.88 39.97 10.57
CA GLU A 100 -27.53 40.54 10.64
C GLU A 100 -26.70 39.84 11.72
N ASN A 101 -25.45 39.50 11.36
CA ASN A 101 -24.45 38.94 12.26
C ASN A 101 -24.78 37.54 12.82
N VAL A 102 -25.67 36.82 12.18
CA VAL A 102 -25.96 35.44 12.58
C VAL A 102 -25.51 34.49 11.49
N VAL A 103 -24.74 33.48 11.87
CA VAL A 103 -24.37 32.39 11.00
C VAL A 103 -24.95 31.08 11.53
N VAL A 104 -25.26 30.18 10.64
CA VAL A 104 -25.77 28.85 10.99
C VAL A 104 -24.75 27.80 10.57
N LEU A 105 -24.37 26.95 11.51
CA LEU A 105 -23.45 25.85 11.23
C LEU A 105 -24.24 24.63 10.74
N LEU A 106 -23.86 24.13 9.61
CA LEU A 106 -24.47 22.92 9.03
C LEU A 106 -23.38 21.95 8.58
N CYS A 107 -23.62 20.68 8.79
CA CYS A 107 -22.71 19.66 8.29
C CYS A 107 -22.90 19.46 6.78
N ARG A 108 -21.79 19.17 6.09
CA ARG A 108 -21.77 18.91 4.65
C ARG A 108 -22.69 17.76 4.27
N GLU A 109 -22.70 16.73 5.07
CA GLU A 109 -23.52 15.54 4.87
C GLU A 109 -24.06 15.06 6.22
N PRO A 110 -25.35 14.76 6.33
CA PRO A 110 -26.38 14.85 5.29
C PRO A 110 -27.12 16.18 5.21
N CYS A 111 -26.89 17.10 6.15
CA CYS A 111 -27.79 18.21 6.39
C CYS A 111 -27.83 19.23 5.24
N LEU A 112 -26.73 19.44 4.54
CA LEU A 112 -26.71 20.36 3.41
C LEU A 112 -27.62 19.91 2.27
N ASN A 113 -27.95 18.63 2.21
CA ASN A 113 -28.78 18.05 1.18
C ASN A 113 -30.22 17.74 1.64
N VAL A 114 -30.57 18.12 2.88
CA VAL A 114 -31.91 17.82 3.40
C VAL A 114 -32.95 18.83 2.84
N ASN A 115 -34.03 18.30 2.27
CA ASN A 115 -35.05 19.14 1.65
C ASN A 115 -35.72 20.11 2.65
N ALA A 116 -35.85 19.69 3.90
CA ALA A 116 -36.47 20.53 4.94
C ALA A 116 -35.72 21.84 5.14
N LEU A 117 -34.39 21.86 4.95
CA LEU A 117 -33.58 23.05 5.10
C LEU A 117 -33.69 24.00 3.91
N LYS A 118 -34.16 23.51 2.76
CA LYS A 118 -34.38 24.35 1.59
C LYS A 118 -35.54 25.29 1.77
N ASP A 119 -36.47 24.96 2.65
CA ASP A 119 -37.64 25.78 2.95
C ASP A 119 -37.34 26.89 3.98
N MET A 120 -36.13 26.92 4.55
CA MET A 120 -35.74 27.87 5.59
C MET A 120 -35.21 29.21 5.04
N ASN A 121 -35.34 29.46 3.76
CA ASN A 121 -34.93 30.72 3.15
C ASN A 121 -33.41 31.00 3.26
N TRP A 122 -32.61 29.96 3.49
CA TRP A 122 -31.15 30.08 3.51
C TRP A 122 -30.61 29.75 2.13
N ASP A 123 -29.58 30.47 1.71
CA ASP A 123 -28.88 30.17 0.47
C ASP A 123 -27.81 29.09 0.75
N LEU A 124 -28.18 27.84 0.57
CA LEU A 124 -27.28 26.70 0.82
C LEU A 124 -26.09 26.67 -0.15
N SER A 125 -26.17 27.40 -1.27
CA SER A 125 -25.04 27.50 -2.20
C SER A 125 -23.90 28.36 -1.65
N GLN A 126 -24.16 29.16 -0.62
CA GLN A 126 -23.17 29.99 0.04
C GLN A 126 -22.45 29.25 1.18
N TRP A 127 -22.73 27.99 1.36
CA TRP A 127 -22.09 27.18 2.42
C TRP A 127 -20.58 27.17 2.24
N THR A 128 -19.86 27.47 3.32
CA THR A 128 -18.39 27.51 3.34
C THR A 128 -17.90 26.65 4.49
N PRO A 129 -16.87 25.81 4.30
CA PRO A 129 -16.34 25.01 5.38
C PRO A 129 -15.69 25.86 6.47
N LEU A 130 -15.73 25.39 7.72
CA LEU A 130 -15.11 26.08 8.85
C LEU A 130 -13.59 26.01 8.81
N ILE A 131 -13.05 24.99 8.20
CA ILE A 131 -11.60 24.79 8.06
C ILE A 131 -11.25 25.02 6.59
N ASP A 132 -10.43 26.03 6.33
CA ASP A 132 -9.93 26.37 5.02
C ASP A 132 -8.41 26.46 5.08
N ASP A 133 -7.74 25.82 4.12
CA ASP A 133 -6.28 25.78 4.06
C ASP A 133 -5.65 25.33 5.39
N ARG A 134 -6.28 24.35 6.02
CA ARG A 134 -5.86 23.73 7.29
C ARG A 134 -5.83 24.68 8.49
N CYS A 135 -6.62 25.72 8.45
CA CYS A 135 -6.83 26.63 9.57
C CYS A 135 -8.33 26.84 9.75
N PHE A 136 -8.76 27.11 10.96
CA PHE A 136 -10.11 27.62 11.16
C PHE A 136 -10.23 29.01 10.54
N LEU A 137 -11.41 29.33 10.06
CA LEU A 137 -11.69 30.67 9.54
C LEU A 137 -11.41 31.71 10.62
N SER A 138 -10.81 32.83 10.23
CA SER A 138 -10.31 33.86 11.18
C SER A 138 -11.40 34.53 12.00
N TRP A 139 -12.63 34.59 11.48
CA TRP A 139 -13.73 35.11 12.25
C TRP A 139 -14.20 34.17 13.35
N LEU A 140 -13.91 32.89 13.21
CA LEU A 140 -14.28 31.85 14.19
C LEU A 140 -13.22 31.71 15.28
N VAL A 141 -11.98 31.53 14.87
CA VAL A 141 -10.82 31.49 15.76
C VAL A 141 -9.77 32.40 15.14
N LYS A 142 -9.43 33.47 15.80
CA LYS A 142 -8.55 34.49 15.25
C LYS A 142 -7.12 33.96 15.09
N VAL A 143 -6.46 34.36 14.01
CA VAL A 143 -5.04 34.09 13.86
C VAL A 143 -4.28 35.05 14.79
N PRO A 144 -3.32 34.54 15.60
CA PRO A 144 -2.54 35.38 16.48
C PRO A 144 -1.78 36.46 15.70
N SER A 145 -1.54 37.60 16.35
CA SER A 145 -0.75 38.68 15.76
C SER A 145 0.71 38.22 15.56
N GLU A 146 1.43 38.92 14.69
CA GLU A 146 2.86 38.66 14.50
C GLU A 146 3.64 38.77 15.81
N GLN A 147 3.28 39.74 16.66
CA GLN A 147 3.95 39.90 17.94
C GLN A 147 3.72 38.69 18.86
N GLU A 148 2.48 38.22 18.91
CA GLU A 148 2.17 37.00 19.68
C GLU A 148 2.91 35.79 19.12
N GLN A 149 3.00 35.67 17.82
CA GLN A 149 3.72 34.56 17.20
C GLN A 149 5.23 34.64 17.43
N LEU A 150 5.79 35.85 17.46
CA LEU A 150 7.22 36.02 17.74
C LEU A 150 7.58 35.65 19.19
N ARG A 151 6.65 35.91 20.11
CA ARG A 151 6.86 35.53 21.53
C ARG A 151 6.59 34.06 21.79
N ALA A 152 5.91 33.41 20.90
CA ALA A 152 5.52 32.00 21.08
C ALA A 152 6.72 31.09 20.98
N ARG A 153 6.64 29.95 21.66
CA ARG A 153 7.60 28.88 21.50
C ARG A 153 7.58 28.39 20.05
N GLN A 154 8.74 28.32 19.44
CA GLN A 154 8.85 27.73 18.12
C GLN A 154 8.80 26.20 18.24
N ILE A 155 7.93 25.58 17.49
CA ILE A 155 7.76 24.12 17.50
C ILE A 155 7.74 23.60 16.07
N SER A 156 8.50 22.55 15.82
CA SER A 156 8.53 21.91 14.50
C SER A 156 7.43 20.88 14.37
N ALA A 157 7.10 20.52 13.12
CA ALA A 157 6.16 19.44 12.86
C ALA A 157 6.62 18.12 13.49
N GLN A 158 7.92 17.90 13.53
CA GLN A 158 8.51 16.70 14.13
C GLN A 158 8.28 16.66 15.63
N GLN A 159 8.47 17.80 16.32
CA GLN A 159 8.19 17.89 17.75
C GLN A 159 6.68 17.70 18.05
N ILE A 160 5.82 18.23 17.20
CA ILE A 160 4.38 18.01 17.32
C ILE A 160 4.06 16.53 17.23
N ASN A 161 4.62 15.83 16.26
CA ASN A 161 4.44 14.39 16.13
C ASN A 161 4.85 13.65 17.41
N LYS A 162 6.01 14.00 17.93
CA LYS A 162 6.56 13.34 19.12
C LYS A 162 5.71 13.58 20.36
N VAL A 163 5.27 14.81 20.60
CA VAL A 163 4.46 15.11 21.77
C VAL A 163 3.07 14.47 21.66
N GLU A 164 2.49 14.41 20.45
CA GLU A 164 1.20 13.73 20.25
C GLU A 164 1.32 12.23 20.54
N GLU A 165 2.40 11.59 20.14
CA GLU A 165 2.67 10.20 20.48
C GLU A 165 2.84 10.01 21.98
N LEU A 166 3.56 10.92 22.62
CA LEU A 166 3.79 10.85 24.08
C LEU A 166 2.49 11.04 24.86
N TRP A 167 1.58 11.90 24.38
CA TRP A 167 0.28 12.10 25.04
C TRP A 167 -0.61 10.86 25.02
N LYS A 168 -0.40 9.93 24.13
CA LYS A 168 -1.17 8.67 24.12
C LYS A 168 -0.91 7.84 25.36
N THR A 169 0.28 7.90 25.90
CA THR A 169 0.66 7.17 27.12
C THR A 169 0.71 8.05 28.36
N ASN A 170 0.99 9.33 28.21
CA ASN A 170 1.07 10.30 29.30
C ASN A 170 0.40 11.60 28.88
N PRO A 171 -0.90 11.76 29.13
CA PRO A 171 -1.64 12.94 28.69
C PRO A 171 -1.15 14.28 29.25
N ASP A 172 -0.44 14.24 30.35
CA ASP A 172 0.08 15.46 31.01
C ASP A 172 1.51 15.80 30.62
N ALA A 173 2.09 15.03 29.71
CA ALA A 173 3.46 15.29 29.25
C ALA A 173 3.62 16.68 28.65
N SER A 174 4.77 17.29 28.85
CA SER A 174 5.14 18.58 28.26
C SER A 174 6.16 18.40 27.14
N LEU A 175 6.41 19.46 26.40
CA LEU A 175 7.46 19.44 25.39
C LEU A 175 8.84 19.19 25.98
N GLU A 176 9.04 19.59 27.23
CA GLU A 176 10.30 19.34 27.95
C GLU A 176 10.54 17.85 28.16
N ASP A 177 9.49 17.06 28.29
CA ASP A 177 9.60 15.62 28.43
C ASP A 177 10.15 14.94 27.18
N LEU A 178 10.11 15.59 26.03
CA LEU A 178 10.72 15.08 24.79
C LEU A 178 12.26 15.11 24.84
N GLU A 179 12.81 15.93 25.69
CA GLU A 179 14.29 16.07 25.84
C GLU A 179 14.87 15.06 26.81
N LYS A 180 14.03 14.29 27.50
CA LYS A 180 14.50 13.26 28.42
C LYS A 180 15.15 12.11 27.67
N PRO A 181 16.25 11.54 28.24
CA PRO A 181 16.87 10.37 27.62
C PRO A 181 15.87 9.24 27.40
N GLY A 182 15.92 8.61 26.24
CA GLY A 182 15.05 7.48 25.87
C GLY A 182 13.76 7.83 25.17
N VAL A 183 13.29 9.07 25.23
CA VAL A 183 12.04 9.46 24.58
C VAL A 183 12.27 9.76 23.09
N ASP A 184 13.44 10.27 22.76
CA ASP A 184 13.78 10.75 21.43
C ASP A 184 14.95 9.99 20.80
N ASP A 185 15.22 8.79 21.30
CA ASP A 185 16.31 7.98 20.74
C ASP A 185 15.92 7.48 19.37
N GLU A 186 16.67 7.90 18.36
CA GLU A 186 16.52 7.35 17.02
C GLU A 186 17.28 6.02 16.94
N PRO A 187 16.70 5.03 16.26
CA PRO A 187 17.38 3.75 16.08
C PRO A 187 18.60 3.91 15.16
N GLN A 188 19.55 2.99 15.30
CA GLN A 188 20.69 2.94 14.41
C GLN A 188 20.20 2.76 12.97
N PRO A 189 20.69 3.59 12.03
CA PRO A 189 20.23 3.48 10.64
C PRO A 189 20.81 2.25 9.95
N VAL A 190 20.08 1.76 8.97
CA VAL A 190 20.51 0.71 8.06
C VAL A 190 21.70 1.22 7.25
N VAL A 191 22.71 0.38 7.06
CA VAL A 191 23.92 0.71 6.29
C VAL A 191 24.00 -0.21 5.08
N LEU A 192 24.94 0.08 4.19
CA LEU A 192 25.11 -0.73 2.98
C LEU A 192 25.92 -2.00 3.26
N LYS A 193 26.91 -1.89 4.16
CA LYS A 193 27.81 -3.00 4.45
C LYS A 193 27.83 -3.29 5.94
N TYR A 194 27.92 -4.57 6.29
CA TYR A 194 27.96 -5.04 7.67
C TYR A 194 29.20 -5.90 7.84
N GLU A 195 29.83 -5.83 9.01
CA GLU A 195 31.02 -6.65 9.29
C GLU A 195 30.67 -8.14 9.35
N ASP A 196 29.57 -8.45 10.02
CA ASP A 196 29.11 -9.82 10.20
C ASP A 196 27.58 -9.84 10.40
N ALA A 197 27.03 -11.03 10.49
CA ALA A 197 25.60 -11.22 10.69
C ALA A 197 25.12 -10.74 12.06
N TYR A 198 25.99 -10.66 13.04
CA TYR A 198 25.62 -10.10 14.36
C TYR A 198 25.40 -8.61 14.28
N GLN A 199 26.25 -7.89 13.55
CA GLN A 199 26.04 -6.47 13.31
C GLN A 199 24.75 -6.24 12.53
N TYR A 200 24.52 -7.06 11.52
CA TYR A 200 23.27 -7.03 10.73
C TYR A 200 22.06 -7.19 11.65
N GLN A 201 22.07 -8.19 12.50
CA GLN A 201 21.00 -8.43 13.46
C GLN A 201 20.83 -7.26 14.42
N ASN A 202 21.94 -6.71 14.92
CA ASN A 202 21.92 -5.59 15.87
C ASN A 202 21.30 -4.33 15.26
N VAL A 203 21.40 -4.16 13.95
CA VAL A 203 20.78 -3.02 13.26
C VAL A 203 19.30 -3.29 12.95
N PHE A 204 18.96 -4.45 12.41
CA PHE A 204 17.60 -4.72 11.96
C PHE A 204 16.66 -5.16 13.08
N ALA A 205 17.12 -5.88 14.09
CA ALA A 205 16.25 -6.38 15.15
C ALA A 205 15.49 -5.26 15.86
N PRO A 206 16.14 -4.14 16.25
CA PRO A 206 15.41 -3.03 16.85
C PRO A 206 14.38 -2.39 15.91
N LEU A 207 14.66 -2.35 14.61
CA LEU A 207 13.73 -1.78 13.63
C LEU A 207 12.50 -2.64 13.48
N ILE A 208 12.66 -3.95 13.45
CA ILE A 208 11.54 -4.89 13.40
C ILE A 208 10.73 -4.82 14.69
N LYS A 209 11.39 -4.66 15.83
CA LYS A 209 10.70 -4.48 17.12
C LYS A 209 9.85 -3.20 17.12
N LEU A 210 10.38 -2.10 16.60
CA LEU A 210 9.63 -0.86 16.47
C LEU A 210 8.40 -1.03 15.60
N GLU A 211 8.54 -1.70 14.46
CA GLU A 211 7.43 -1.96 13.55
C GLU A 211 6.39 -2.87 14.21
N ALA A 212 6.83 -3.90 14.92
CA ALA A 212 5.94 -4.82 15.64
C ALA A 212 5.17 -4.10 16.74
N ASP A 213 5.85 -3.28 17.53
CA ASP A 213 5.21 -2.54 18.62
C ASP A 213 4.19 -1.52 18.09
N TYR A 214 4.52 -0.88 16.97
CA TYR A 214 3.60 0.06 16.32
C TYR A 214 2.37 -0.66 15.76
N ASP A 215 2.58 -1.78 15.07
CA ASP A 215 1.49 -2.59 14.53
C ASP A 215 0.56 -3.09 15.64
N LYS A 216 1.15 -3.54 16.76
CA LYS A 216 0.39 -3.98 17.92
C LYS A 216 -0.46 -2.85 18.50
N MET A 217 0.16 -1.69 18.69
CA MET A 217 -0.53 -0.52 19.24
C MET A 217 -1.70 -0.12 18.33
N MET A 218 -1.49 -0.06 17.03
CA MET A 218 -2.51 0.34 16.07
C MET A 218 -3.67 -0.65 16.06
N LYS A 219 -3.39 -1.94 16.04
CA LYS A 219 -4.44 -2.97 15.99
C LYS A 219 -5.22 -3.05 17.29
N GLU A 220 -4.54 -3.00 18.43
CA GLU A 220 -5.21 -3.09 19.73
C GLU A 220 -6.03 -1.84 20.04
N SER A 221 -5.72 -0.70 19.44
CA SER A 221 -6.49 0.54 19.64
C SER A 221 -7.73 0.63 18.75
N GLN A 222 -7.88 -0.26 17.78
CA GLN A 222 -8.98 -0.20 16.81
C GLN A 222 -10.11 -1.11 17.24
N SER A 223 -11.28 -0.52 17.43
CA SER A 223 -12.50 -1.23 17.75
C SER A 223 -13.66 -0.50 17.09
N LYS A 224 -14.60 -1.24 16.56
CA LYS A 224 -15.82 -0.67 16.01
C LYS A 224 -17.01 -1.21 16.75
N ASP A 225 -17.82 -0.30 17.28
CA ASP A 225 -19.04 -0.64 18.00
C ASP A 225 -20.27 -0.51 17.11
N SER A 226 -21.38 -1.01 17.59
CA SER A 226 -22.68 -0.91 16.93
C SER A 226 -22.68 -1.52 15.52
N VAL A 227 -22.01 -2.65 15.38
CA VAL A 227 -21.93 -3.38 14.12
C VAL A 227 -23.17 -4.24 13.96
N THR A 228 -23.75 -4.22 12.77
CA THR A 228 -24.87 -5.09 12.39
C THR A 228 -24.33 -6.32 11.70
N VAL A 229 -24.72 -7.48 12.17
CA VAL A 229 -24.22 -8.77 11.69
C VAL A 229 -25.33 -9.56 11.02
N ARG A 230 -25.04 -10.11 9.84
CA ARG A 230 -25.85 -11.07 9.13
C ARG A 230 -25.17 -12.44 9.27
N TRP A 231 -25.93 -13.42 9.70
CA TRP A 231 -25.37 -14.75 10.00
C TRP A 231 -25.56 -15.72 8.83
N ASP A 232 -24.60 -16.62 8.67
CA ASP A 232 -24.66 -17.71 7.73
C ASP A 232 -23.91 -18.91 8.29
N ILE A 233 -24.04 -20.04 7.62
CA ILE A 233 -23.32 -21.26 7.96
C ILE A 233 -22.37 -21.57 6.82
N GLY A 234 -21.09 -21.67 7.13
CA GLY A 234 -20.10 -22.08 6.16
C GLY A 234 -19.93 -23.59 6.09
N LEU A 235 -18.99 -24.01 5.30
CA LEU A 235 -18.56 -25.42 5.25
C LEU A 235 -18.11 -25.83 6.65
N ASN A 236 -18.27 -27.11 7.02
CA ASN A 236 -17.92 -27.62 8.34
C ASN A 236 -18.81 -27.11 9.49
N LYS A 237 -20.00 -26.63 9.17
CA LYS A 237 -20.96 -26.11 10.16
C LYS A 237 -20.43 -24.92 10.98
N LYS A 238 -19.38 -24.27 10.53
CA LYS A 238 -18.87 -23.08 11.19
C LYS A 238 -19.75 -21.88 10.88
N ARG A 239 -19.95 -21.03 11.86
CA ARG A 239 -20.74 -19.81 11.69
C ARG A 239 -19.90 -18.76 11.00
N VAL A 240 -20.54 -18.07 10.05
CA VAL A 240 -19.93 -16.95 9.31
C VAL A 240 -20.74 -15.70 9.60
N ALA A 241 -20.04 -14.68 10.08
CA ALA A 241 -20.64 -13.37 10.34
C ALA A 241 -20.31 -12.42 9.19
N TYR A 242 -21.35 -11.80 8.64
CA TYR A 242 -21.18 -10.78 7.59
C TYR A 242 -21.47 -9.42 8.19
N PHE A 243 -20.57 -8.49 8.02
CA PHE A 243 -20.75 -7.13 8.50
C PHE A 243 -19.94 -6.16 7.65
N VAL A 244 -20.31 -4.89 7.70
CA VAL A 244 -19.57 -3.82 7.03
C VAL A 244 -18.53 -3.26 7.98
N PHE A 245 -17.29 -3.18 7.50
CA PHE A 245 -16.18 -2.66 8.27
C PHE A 245 -15.49 -1.56 7.45
N PRO A 246 -15.93 -0.30 7.59
CA PRO A 246 -15.43 0.81 6.77
C PRO A 246 -13.96 1.11 7.02
N LYS A 247 -13.25 1.40 5.94
CA LYS A 247 -11.83 1.77 6.00
C LYS A 247 -11.60 3.23 6.33
N GLU A 248 -12.61 4.05 6.16
CA GLU A 248 -12.46 5.52 6.16
C GLU A 248 -11.81 6.06 7.43
N ASP A 249 -12.18 5.54 8.58
CA ASP A 249 -11.66 5.97 9.87
C ASP A 249 -10.49 5.12 10.35
N ASN A 250 -9.96 4.24 9.51
CA ASN A 250 -9.03 3.22 9.93
C ASN A 250 -7.84 3.15 8.98
N GLU A 251 -6.65 3.38 9.50
CA GLU A 251 -5.40 3.28 8.72
C GLU A 251 -5.01 1.82 8.48
N LEU A 252 -5.61 0.89 9.21
CA LEU A 252 -5.28 -0.52 9.07
C LEU A 252 -6.01 -1.14 7.89
N ARG A 253 -5.27 -1.92 7.13
CA ARG A 253 -5.81 -2.62 5.98
C ARG A 253 -6.17 -4.04 6.39
N LEU A 254 -7.42 -4.41 6.12
CA LEU A 254 -7.90 -5.75 6.36
C LEU A 254 -7.71 -6.58 5.10
N VAL A 255 -7.20 -7.79 5.25
CA VAL A 255 -7.01 -8.73 4.15
C VAL A 255 -7.57 -10.11 4.54
N PRO A 256 -7.95 -10.94 3.56
CA PRO A 256 -8.37 -12.32 3.88
C PRO A 256 -7.28 -13.06 4.64
N GLY A 257 -7.68 -13.78 5.66
CA GLY A 257 -6.78 -14.47 6.58
C GLY A 257 -6.53 -13.74 7.88
N ASP A 258 -6.85 -12.46 7.95
CA ASP A 258 -6.71 -11.69 9.19
C ASP A 258 -7.66 -12.19 10.27
N GLU A 259 -7.27 -12.01 11.52
CA GLU A 259 -8.12 -12.36 12.67
C GLU A 259 -8.83 -11.13 13.21
N LEU A 260 -10.11 -11.31 13.49
CA LEU A 260 -10.92 -10.31 14.16
C LEU A 260 -11.64 -10.98 15.33
N ARG A 261 -11.92 -10.20 16.36
CA ARG A 261 -12.75 -10.63 17.48
C ARG A 261 -14.12 -9.98 17.35
N LEU A 262 -15.15 -10.81 17.24
CA LEU A 262 -16.53 -10.37 17.29
C LEU A 262 -17.03 -10.55 18.71
N ARG A 263 -17.57 -9.52 19.32
CA ARG A 263 -18.06 -9.57 20.70
C ARG A 263 -19.42 -8.92 20.83
N TYR A 264 -20.17 -9.42 21.79
CA TYR A 264 -21.45 -8.87 22.22
C TYR A 264 -21.36 -8.60 23.70
N SER A 265 -21.66 -7.37 24.14
CA SER A 265 -21.45 -6.94 25.53
C SER A 265 -22.47 -7.46 26.50
N GLY A 266 -23.50 -8.14 26.02
CA GLY A 266 -24.56 -8.65 26.86
C GLY A 266 -25.79 -7.75 26.89
N GLY A 267 -26.92 -8.37 27.15
CA GLY A 267 -28.22 -7.68 27.23
C GLY A 267 -29.25 -8.55 27.93
N THR A 268 -30.51 -8.13 27.89
CA THR A 268 -31.61 -8.87 28.54
C THR A 268 -31.93 -10.19 27.84
N SER A 269 -31.63 -10.29 26.57
CA SER A 269 -31.97 -11.47 25.74
C SER A 269 -30.81 -12.46 25.59
N HIS A 270 -29.58 -12.03 25.82
CA HIS A 270 -28.40 -12.88 25.65
C HIS A 270 -27.28 -12.41 26.58
N PRO A 271 -26.50 -13.33 27.15
CA PRO A 271 -25.33 -12.95 27.96
C PRO A 271 -24.20 -12.43 27.05
N ALA A 272 -23.19 -11.83 27.66
CA ALA A 272 -22.00 -11.39 26.99
C ALA A 272 -21.33 -12.57 26.28
N TRP A 273 -20.83 -12.32 25.09
CA TRP A 273 -20.23 -13.34 24.23
C TRP A 273 -19.10 -12.75 23.41
N GLN A 274 -18.10 -13.56 23.10
CA GLN A 274 -17.06 -13.19 22.15
C GLN A 274 -16.50 -14.42 21.46
N SER A 275 -16.03 -14.23 20.24
CA SER A 275 -15.31 -15.24 19.48
C SER A 275 -14.33 -14.60 18.51
N VAL A 276 -13.19 -15.22 18.36
CA VAL A 276 -12.23 -14.86 17.30
C VAL A 276 -12.58 -15.61 16.04
N GLY A 277 -12.39 -14.98 14.92
CA GLY A 277 -12.59 -15.61 13.60
C GLY A 277 -11.57 -15.09 12.60
N HIS A 278 -11.59 -15.74 11.44
CA HIS A 278 -10.74 -15.38 10.30
C HIS A 278 -11.56 -14.75 9.19
N VAL A 279 -11.02 -13.70 8.59
CA VAL A 279 -11.63 -13.09 7.41
C VAL A 279 -11.46 -14.05 6.23
N ILE A 280 -12.56 -14.55 5.70
CA ILE A 280 -12.54 -15.45 4.54
C ILE A 280 -12.90 -14.73 3.25
N LYS A 281 -13.54 -13.58 3.33
CA LYS A 281 -13.93 -12.78 2.16
C LYS A 281 -14.03 -11.31 2.53
N LEU A 282 -13.61 -10.47 1.62
CA LEU A 282 -13.70 -9.01 1.75
C LEU A 282 -14.16 -8.45 0.41
N THR A 283 -15.29 -7.73 0.39
CA THR A 283 -15.85 -7.16 -0.83
C THR A 283 -15.37 -5.72 -1.03
N ALA A 284 -15.55 -5.22 -2.25
CA ALA A 284 -15.25 -3.83 -2.58
C ALA A 284 -16.11 -2.84 -1.78
N GLN A 285 -17.30 -3.25 -1.33
CA GLN A 285 -18.19 -2.45 -0.51
C GLN A 285 -17.86 -2.56 0.98
N GLU A 286 -16.69 -3.09 1.31
CA GLU A 286 -16.18 -3.22 2.68
C GLU A 286 -16.98 -4.18 3.55
N GLU A 287 -17.73 -5.09 2.94
CA GLU A 287 -18.38 -6.18 3.66
C GLU A 287 -17.36 -7.29 3.93
N VAL A 288 -17.29 -7.70 5.18
CA VAL A 288 -16.39 -8.74 5.67
C VAL A 288 -17.20 -10.00 5.94
N ALA A 289 -16.68 -11.14 5.51
CA ALA A 289 -17.17 -12.46 5.92
C ALA A 289 -16.16 -13.01 6.92
N LEU A 290 -16.57 -13.19 8.15
CA LEU A 290 -15.74 -13.67 9.25
C LEU A 290 -16.18 -15.07 9.66
N GLU A 291 -15.32 -16.06 9.43
CA GLU A 291 -15.56 -17.44 9.87
C GLU A 291 -15.14 -17.57 11.33
N LEU A 292 -16.08 -17.85 12.22
CA LEU A 292 -15.83 -17.92 13.65
C LEU A 292 -15.22 -19.27 14.05
N ARG A 293 -14.36 -19.25 15.06
CA ARG A 293 -13.83 -20.47 15.68
C ARG A 293 -14.88 -21.13 16.56
N ALA A 294 -15.71 -20.35 17.22
CA ALA A 294 -16.76 -20.88 18.08
C ALA A 294 -17.86 -21.54 17.25
N SER A 295 -18.21 -22.75 17.56
CA SER A 295 -19.31 -23.47 16.93
C SER A 295 -20.56 -23.52 17.78
N GLN A 296 -20.43 -23.22 19.08
CA GLN A 296 -21.53 -23.27 20.03
C GLN A 296 -21.67 -21.95 20.76
N GLY A 297 -22.88 -21.66 21.22
CA GLY A 297 -23.16 -20.44 21.96
C GLY A 297 -23.18 -19.17 21.14
N VAL A 298 -23.14 -19.27 19.82
CA VAL A 298 -23.16 -18.11 18.93
C VAL A 298 -24.56 -17.48 18.94
N PRO A 299 -24.68 -16.17 19.22
CA PRO A 299 -25.99 -15.51 19.31
C PRO A 299 -26.57 -15.21 17.93
N VAL A 300 -26.93 -16.25 17.17
CA VAL A 300 -27.40 -16.12 15.80
C VAL A 300 -28.77 -15.43 15.68
N GLU A 301 -29.53 -15.35 16.78
CA GLU A 301 -30.80 -14.63 16.83
C GLU A 301 -30.62 -13.12 16.94
N LEU A 302 -29.42 -12.66 17.24
CA LEU A 302 -29.10 -11.24 17.35
C LEU A 302 -28.42 -10.73 16.08
N ASN A 303 -28.76 -9.51 15.67
CA ASN A 303 -28.18 -8.89 14.49
C ASN A 303 -27.51 -7.55 14.79
N ASN A 304 -27.82 -6.93 15.93
CA ASN A 304 -27.32 -5.60 16.27
C ASN A 304 -26.57 -5.60 17.60
N GLY A 305 -25.77 -4.57 17.80
CA GLY A 305 -25.08 -4.37 19.08
C GLY A 305 -23.78 -5.10 19.22
N PHE A 306 -23.22 -5.56 18.12
CA PHE A 306 -21.92 -6.23 18.12
C PHE A 306 -20.78 -5.23 18.03
N SER A 307 -19.62 -5.65 18.54
CA SER A 307 -18.37 -4.89 18.40
C SER A 307 -17.33 -5.78 17.74
N VAL A 308 -16.46 -5.15 16.95
CA VAL A 308 -15.39 -5.85 16.23
C VAL A 308 -14.05 -5.24 16.62
N ASP A 309 -13.10 -6.08 17.01
CA ASP A 309 -11.75 -5.69 17.35
C ASP A 309 -10.75 -6.39 16.44
N PHE A 310 -9.65 -5.70 16.13
CA PHE A 310 -8.51 -6.36 15.50
C PHE A 310 -7.79 -7.23 16.52
N VAL A 311 -7.27 -8.36 16.05
CA VAL A 311 -6.42 -9.26 16.86
C VAL A 311 -5.01 -9.16 16.33
N TRP A 312 -4.08 -8.75 17.19
CA TRP A 312 -2.69 -8.66 16.78
C TRP A 312 -1.99 -10.01 16.91
N LYS A 313 -1.16 -10.32 15.91
CA LYS A 313 -0.32 -11.52 15.92
C LYS A 313 1.13 -11.13 15.67
N SER A 314 2.02 -11.71 16.45
CA SER A 314 3.45 -11.47 16.38
C SER A 314 4.15 -12.36 15.35
N THR A 315 3.44 -13.30 14.73
CA THR A 315 4.04 -14.39 13.94
C THR A 315 5.05 -13.92 12.90
N SER A 316 4.68 -12.93 12.07
CA SER A 316 5.58 -12.44 11.02
C SER A 316 6.84 -11.81 11.62
N PHE A 317 6.68 -11.03 12.67
CA PHE A 317 7.80 -10.35 13.33
C PHE A 317 8.71 -11.36 14.05
N ASP A 318 8.13 -12.36 14.71
CA ASP A 318 8.89 -13.42 15.37
C ASP A 318 9.71 -14.22 14.36
N ARG A 319 9.15 -14.49 13.19
CA ARG A 319 9.84 -15.21 12.13
C ARG A 319 10.98 -14.39 11.54
N MET A 320 10.80 -13.08 11.39
CA MET A 320 11.88 -12.20 10.97
C MET A 320 13.01 -12.18 12.00
N GLN A 321 12.68 -12.03 13.28
CA GLN A 321 13.67 -12.06 14.36
C GLN A 321 14.40 -13.40 14.40
N GLY A 322 13.65 -14.48 14.28
CA GLY A 322 14.22 -15.82 14.25
C GLY A 322 15.17 -16.05 13.06
N ALA A 323 14.80 -15.53 11.89
CA ALA A 323 15.64 -15.63 10.69
C ALA A 323 16.95 -14.89 10.87
N MET A 324 16.92 -13.68 11.44
CA MET A 324 18.13 -12.90 11.72
C MET A 324 19.05 -13.63 12.72
N LYS A 325 18.46 -14.21 13.75
CA LYS A 325 19.20 -14.99 14.72
C LYS A 325 19.85 -16.23 14.07
N THR A 326 19.10 -16.94 13.24
CA THR A 326 19.60 -18.10 12.51
C THR A 326 20.74 -17.70 11.58
N PHE A 327 20.59 -16.59 10.87
CA PHE A 327 21.64 -16.04 10.00
C PHE A 327 22.93 -15.77 10.78
N ALA A 328 22.82 -15.21 11.97
CA ALA A 328 23.96 -14.88 12.81
C ALA A 328 24.63 -16.12 13.43
N VAL A 329 23.85 -17.07 13.88
CA VAL A 329 24.34 -18.18 14.71
C VAL A 329 24.65 -19.44 13.92
N ASP A 330 23.84 -19.76 12.90
CA ASP A 330 23.95 -21.02 12.13
C ASP A 330 24.75 -20.80 10.84
N GLU A 331 25.96 -21.31 10.81
CA GLU A 331 26.85 -21.19 9.64
C GLU A 331 26.34 -21.94 8.43
N THR A 332 25.41 -22.89 8.62
CA THR A 332 24.84 -23.67 7.51
C THR A 332 23.57 -23.03 6.95
N SER A 333 23.09 -21.93 7.55
CA SER A 333 21.85 -21.28 7.13
C SER A 333 21.92 -20.71 5.72
N VAL A 334 23.07 -20.17 5.34
CA VAL A 334 23.35 -19.70 3.97
C VAL A 334 24.75 -20.14 3.56
N SER A 335 25.00 -20.23 2.24
CA SER A 335 26.37 -20.52 1.76
C SER A 335 27.30 -19.36 2.15
N GLY A 336 28.59 -19.65 2.23
CA GLY A 336 29.59 -18.63 2.53
C GLY A 336 29.59 -17.49 1.52
N TYR A 337 29.41 -17.81 0.24
CA TYR A 337 29.32 -16.80 -0.80
C TYR A 337 28.11 -15.88 -0.58
N ILE A 338 26.95 -16.43 -0.33
CA ILE A 338 25.73 -15.66 -0.10
C ILE A 338 25.82 -14.89 1.20
N TYR A 339 26.41 -15.47 2.24
CA TYR A 339 26.64 -14.80 3.51
C TYR A 339 27.39 -13.46 3.31
N HIS A 340 28.52 -13.53 2.63
CA HIS A 340 29.33 -12.33 2.38
C HIS A 340 28.62 -11.37 1.44
N HIS A 341 27.90 -11.90 0.47
CA HIS A 341 27.15 -11.07 -0.48
C HIS A 341 26.04 -10.29 0.22
N LEU A 342 25.30 -10.93 1.11
CA LEU A 342 24.23 -10.28 1.88
C LEU A 342 24.78 -9.19 2.80
N LEU A 343 25.99 -9.34 3.31
CA LEU A 343 26.62 -8.35 4.17
C LEU A 343 27.29 -7.20 3.40
N GLY A 344 27.30 -7.29 2.08
CA GLY A 344 27.91 -6.25 1.24
C GLY A 344 29.41 -6.37 1.12
N HIS A 345 30.00 -7.49 1.50
CA HIS A 345 31.44 -7.72 1.33
C HIS A 345 31.76 -7.90 -0.15
N GLU A 346 32.95 -7.52 -0.51
CA GLU A 346 33.46 -7.81 -1.83
C GLU A 346 33.69 -9.31 -1.95
N VAL A 347 33.07 -9.93 -2.95
CA VAL A 347 33.23 -11.34 -3.23
C VAL A 347 33.69 -11.55 -4.65
N GLU A 348 34.55 -12.55 -4.84
CA GLU A 348 34.99 -12.92 -6.18
C GLU A 348 33.79 -13.47 -6.95
N HIS A 349 33.74 -13.13 -8.22
CA HIS A 349 32.66 -13.57 -9.09
C HIS A 349 32.72 -15.11 -9.21
N GLN A 350 31.63 -15.78 -8.82
CA GLN A 350 31.52 -17.22 -8.94
C GLN A 350 30.54 -17.57 -10.05
N ILE A 351 30.91 -18.61 -10.80
CA ILE A 351 30.03 -19.20 -11.81
C ILE A 351 29.66 -20.59 -11.36
N ILE A 352 28.38 -20.88 -11.32
CA ILE A 352 27.91 -22.23 -11.05
C ILE A 352 28.15 -23.06 -12.33
N ARG A 353 28.88 -24.14 -12.18
CA ARG A 353 29.16 -25.06 -13.30
C ARG A 353 28.00 -26.04 -13.44
N ASN A 354 27.09 -25.72 -14.34
CA ASN A 354 25.98 -26.56 -14.69
C ASN A 354 25.98 -26.83 -16.18
N THR A 355 25.45 -27.96 -16.57
CA THR A 355 25.12 -28.18 -17.98
C THR A 355 23.89 -27.36 -18.27
N LEU A 356 24.03 -26.33 -19.11
CA LEU A 356 22.90 -25.49 -19.51
C LEU A 356 21.93 -26.28 -20.38
N PRO A 357 20.62 -26.08 -20.22
CA PRO A 357 19.62 -26.72 -21.08
C PRO A 357 19.77 -26.20 -22.51
N ARG A 358 19.31 -26.99 -23.48
CA ARG A 358 19.30 -26.57 -24.89
C ARG A 358 18.28 -25.49 -25.15
N ARG A 359 17.16 -25.51 -24.42
CA ARG A 359 16.09 -24.55 -24.51
C ARG A 359 15.85 -23.98 -23.13
N PHE A 360 15.70 -22.66 -23.06
CA PHE A 360 15.51 -21.97 -21.78
C PHE A 360 14.03 -21.74 -21.43
N GLY A 361 13.12 -22.08 -22.35
CA GLY A 361 11.71 -22.11 -22.06
C GLY A 361 11.33 -23.36 -21.28
N ALA A 362 10.05 -23.48 -20.96
CA ALA A 362 9.50 -24.63 -20.22
C ALA A 362 8.19 -25.08 -20.85
N PRO A 363 7.84 -26.37 -20.71
CA PRO A 363 6.55 -26.86 -21.20
C PRO A 363 5.40 -26.09 -20.57
N GLY A 364 4.36 -25.80 -21.33
CA GLY A 364 3.17 -25.12 -20.81
C GLY A 364 3.30 -23.62 -20.62
N LEU A 365 4.49 -23.07 -20.84
CA LEU A 365 4.71 -21.65 -20.79
C LEU A 365 4.78 -21.05 -22.19
N PRO A 366 4.41 -19.76 -22.34
CA PRO A 366 4.64 -19.07 -23.61
C PRO A 366 6.11 -19.07 -23.98
N GLU A 367 6.40 -18.95 -25.27
CA GLU A 367 7.78 -18.85 -25.74
C GLU A 367 8.42 -17.57 -25.16
N LEU A 368 9.63 -17.71 -24.66
CA LEU A 368 10.37 -16.59 -24.08
C LEU A 368 10.97 -15.70 -25.16
N ASN A 369 10.94 -14.38 -24.93
CA ASN A 369 11.64 -13.43 -25.80
C ASN A 369 13.15 -13.44 -25.47
N ALA A 370 13.94 -12.71 -26.27
CA ALA A 370 15.39 -12.70 -26.13
C ALA A 370 15.85 -12.23 -24.74
N SER A 371 15.23 -11.19 -24.17
CA SER A 371 15.63 -10.70 -22.86
C SER A 371 15.31 -11.71 -21.76
N GLN A 372 14.19 -12.40 -21.86
CA GLN A 372 13.83 -13.45 -20.91
C GLN A 372 14.79 -14.64 -21.00
N VAL A 373 15.15 -15.05 -22.21
CA VAL A 373 16.11 -16.14 -22.42
C VAL A 373 17.45 -15.80 -21.79
N LEU A 374 17.94 -14.58 -22.02
CA LEU A 374 19.21 -14.13 -21.44
C LEU A 374 19.14 -14.10 -19.92
N ALA A 375 18.02 -13.66 -19.35
CA ALA A 375 17.82 -13.64 -17.91
C ALA A 375 17.89 -15.05 -17.33
N VAL A 376 17.16 -15.99 -17.92
CA VAL A 376 17.15 -17.40 -17.47
C VAL A 376 18.57 -17.99 -17.58
N LYS A 377 19.22 -17.82 -18.69
CA LYS A 377 20.57 -18.33 -18.91
C LYS A 377 21.55 -17.77 -17.87
N SER A 378 21.54 -16.46 -17.67
CA SER A 378 22.43 -15.81 -16.72
C SER A 378 22.21 -16.29 -15.29
N VAL A 379 20.95 -16.38 -14.88
CA VAL A 379 20.56 -16.77 -13.52
C VAL A 379 21.02 -18.20 -13.21
N LEU A 380 20.90 -19.11 -14.15
CA LEU A 380 21.30 -20.51 -13.93
C LEU A 380 22.79 -20.67 -13.67
N GLN A 381 23.60 -19.69 -14.04
CA GLN A 381 25.06 -19.73 -13.89
C GLN A 381 25.58 -18.95 -12.69
N LYS A 382 24.71 -18.26 -11.94
CA LYS A 382 25.14 -17.38 -10.85
C LYS A 382 24.52 -17.77 -9.51
N PRO A 383 25.30 -17.71 -8.42
CA PRO A 383 24.73 -17.95 -7.08
C PRO A 383 23.77 -16.86 -6.62
N VAL A 384 23.99 -15.62 -7.05
CA VAL A 384 23.11 -14.49 -6.69
C VAL A 384 22.75 -13.76 -7.97
N SER A 385 21.45 -13.57 -8.18
CA SER A 385 20.95 -12.86 -9.35
C SER A 385 19.79 -11.96 -8.97
N LEU A 386 19.76 -10.77 -9.60
CA LEU A 386 18.65 -9.84 -9.51
C LEU A 386 18.00 -9.74 -10.88
N ILE A 387 16.67 -9.86 -10.93
CA ILE A 387 15.90 -9.63 -12.14
C ILE A 387 14.97 -8.46 -11.91
N GLN A 388 15.12 -7.42 -12.71
CA GLN A 388 14.18 -6.31 -12.73
C GLN A 388 13.12 -6.59 -13.78
N GLY A 389 11.87 -6.68 -13.35
CA GLY A 389 10.71 -6.87 -14.22
C GLY A 389 9.84 -5.62 -14.24
N PRO A 390 10.08 -4.67 -15.17
CA PRO A 390 9.15 -3.56 -15.37
C PRO A 390 7.73 -4.06 -15.63
N PRO A 391 6.72 -3.18 -15.51
CA PRO A 391 5.33 -3.60 -15.66
C PRO A 391 5.07 -4.29 -16.99
N GLY A 392 4.41 -5.43 -16.94
CA GLY A 392 3.98 -6.16 -18.13
C GLY A 392 5.06 -6.89 -18.91
N THR A 393 6.25 -7.09 -18.33
CA THR A 393 7.39 -7.70 -19.05
C THR A 393 7.47 -9.24 -18.93
N GLY A 394 6.44 -9.89 -18.43
CA GLY A 394 6.43 -11.35 -18.32
C GLY A 394 7.30 -11.88 -17.19
N LYS A 395 7.34 -11.14 -16.11
CA LYS A 395 8.13 -11.50 -14.91
C LYS A 395 7.73 -12.86 -14.35
N THR A 396 6.44 -13.13 -14.25
CA THR A 396 5.94 -14.41 -13.72
C THR A 396 6.32 -15.57 -14.61
N VAL A 397 6.20 -15.42 -15.92
CA VAL A 397 6.60 -16.46 -16.89
C VAL A 397 8.10 -16.73 -16.81
N THR A 398 8.89 -15.67 -16.75
CA THR A 398 10.35 -15.77 -16.63
C THR A 398 10.74 -16.49 -15.34
N SER A 399 10.10 -16.12 -14.22
CA SER A 399 10.35 -16.78 -12.93
C SER A 399 9.98 -18.24 -12.97
N ALA A 400 8.84 -18.60 -13.58
CA ALA A 400 8.43 -19.98 -13.70
C ALA A 400 9.42 -20.80 -14.56
N ALA A 401 9.94 -20.23 -15.64
CA ALA A 401 10.96 -20.88 -16.46
C ALA A 401 12.25 -21.10 -15.67
N ILE A 402 12.68 -20.13 -14.89
CA ILE A 402 13.85 -20.26 -14.03
C ILE A 402 13.65 -21.40 -13.04
N VAL A 403 12.52 -21.43 -12.37
CA VAL A 403 12.21 -22.48 -11.38
C VAL A 403 12.17 -23.86 -12.03
N TYR A 404 11.58 -23.96 -13.23
CA TYR A 404 11.56 -25.21 -13.98
C TYR A 404 12.96 -25.76 -14.20
N HIS A 405 13.88 -24.92 -14.69
CA HIS A 405 15.24 -25.34 -14.94
C HIS A 405 16.02 -25.61 -13.66
N MET A 406 15.79 -24.84 -12.60
CA MET A 406 16.40 -25.10 -11.29
C MET A 406 15.97 -26.47 -10.77
N ALA A 407 14.68 -26.80 -10.86
CA ALA A 407 14.16 -28.10 -10.43
C ALA A 407 14.75 -29.26 -11.24
N LYS A 408 14.98 -29.06 -12.54
CA LYS A 408 15.55 -30.06 -13.43
C LYS A 408 17.04 -30.28 -13.22
N GLN A 409 17.73 -29.38 -12.50
CA GLN A 409 19.15 -29.57 -12.19
C GLN A 409 19.43 -30.63 -11.13
N GLY A 410 18.41 -31.12 -10.44
CA GLY A 410 18.57 -32.19 -9.46
C GLY A 410 19.27 -31.75 -8.16
N GLN A 411 19.29 -30.48 -7.84
CA GLN A 411 19.89 -29.93 -6.61
C GLN A 411 18.97 -30.00 -5.39
N GLY A 412 17.85 -30.68 -5.52
CA GLY A 412 16.83 -30.79 -4.49
C GLY A 412 15.62 -29.93 -4.81
N GLN A 413 14.75 -29.77 -3.82
CA GLN A 413 13.54 -29.01 -3.97
C GLN A 413 13.83 -27.50 -4.10
N VAL A 414 13.04 -26.82 -4.89
CA VAL A 414 13.14 -25.36 -5.07
C VAL A 414 12.09 -24.68 -4.18
N LEU A 415 12.50 -23.68 -3.45
CA LEU A 415 11.59 -22.83 -2.67
C LEU A 415 11.30 -21.55 -3.44
N VAL A 416 10.03 -21.26 -3.62
CA VAL A 416 9.56 -20.06 -4.32
C VAL A 416 8.72 -19.24 -3.37
N CYS A 417 9.10 -17.99 -3.15
CA CYS A 417 8.43 -17.11 -2.21
C CYS A 417 8.08 -15.76 -2.84
N ALA A 418 7.12 -15.11 -2.24
CA ALA A 418 6.78 -13.72 -2.49
C ALA A 418 6.17 -13.13 -1.21
N PRO A 419 6.20 -11.80 -1.05
CA PRO A 419 5.61 -11.19 0.15
C PRO A 419 4.09 -11.36 0.25
N SER A 420 3.39 -11.39 -0.88
CA SER A 420 1.93 -11.47 -0.90
C SER A 420 1.43 -12.83 -1.34
N ASN A 421 0.26 -13.21 -0.82
CA ASN A 421 -0.38 -14.47 -1.20
C ASN A 421 -0.80 -14.47 -2.68
N VAL A 422 -1.22 -13.33 -3.21
CA VAL A 422 -1.64 -13.22 -4.61
C VAL A 422 -0.47 -13.52 -5.54
N ALA A 423 0.70 -12.96 -5.27
CA ALA A 423 1.89 -13.21 -6.09
C ALA A 423 2.31 -14.68 -6.02
N VAL A 424 2.24 -15.29 -4.83
CA VAL A 424 2.57 -16.73 -4.67
C VAL A 424 1.60 -17.59 -5.47
N ASP A 425 0.32 -17.30 -5.43
CA ASP A 425 -0.69 -18.07 -6.17
C ASP A 425 -0.45 -17.99 -7.68
N GLN A 426 -0.13 -16.81 -8.19
CA GLN A 426 0.16 -16.62 -9.62
C GLN A 426 1.40 -17.42 -10.05
N LEU A 427 2.45 -17.39 -9.24
CA LEU A 427 3.65 -18.15 -9.50
C LEU A 427 3.38 -19.66 -9.43
N ALA A 428 2.68 -20.12 -8.41
CA ALA A 428 2.36 -21.53 -8.23
C ALA A 428 1.59 -22.09 -9.43
N GLU A 429 0.63 -21.30 -9.93
CA GLU A 429 -0.14 -21.67 -11.11
C GLU A 429 0.76 -21.83 -12.34
N LYS A 430 1.62 -20.85 -12.59
CA LYS A 430 2.52 -20.88 -13.73
C LYS A 430 3.53 -22.01 -13.64
N ILE A 431 4.09 -22.23 -12.46
CA ILE A 431 5.06 -23.32 -12.26
C ILE A 431 4.37 -24.67 -12.42
N SER A 432 3.16 -24.82 -11.91
CA SER A 432 2.39 -26.04 -12.07
C SER A 432 2.10 -26.36 -13.52
N SER A 433 1.88 -25.36 -14.36
CA SER A 433 1.62 -25.55 -15.79
C SER A 433 2.81 -26.16 -16.55
N THR A 434 4.01 -26.12 -15.97
CA THR A 434 5.19 -26.75 -16.56
C THR A 434 5.26 -28.24 -16.34
N GLY A 435 4.36 -28.83 -15.56
CA GLY A 435 4.36 -30.24 -15.21
C GLY A 435 5.11 -30.58 -13.93
N LEU A 436 5.76 -29.61 -13.29
CA LEU A 436 6.40 -29.82 -12.01
C LEU A 436 5.37 -30.08 -10.92
N LYS A 437 5.75 -30.86 -9.93
CA LYS A 437 4.91 -31.11 -8.77
C LYS A 437 5.05 -29.97 -7.78
N VAL A 438 4.00 -29.17 -7.67
CA VAL A 438 3.99 -27.96 -6.86
C VAL A 438 3.12 -28.16 -5.62
N VAL A 439 3.62 -27.71 -4.48
CA VAL A 439 2.83 -27.62 -3.25
C VAL A 439 2.79 -26.16 -2.81
N ARG A 440 1.59 -25.63 -2.69
CA ARG A 440 1.34 -24.28 -2.19
C ARG A 440 1.07 -24.38 -0.70
N LEU A 441 2.01 -23.94 0.10
CA LEU A 441 1.86 -23.92 1.56
C LEU A 441 1.18 -22.63 1.97
N CYS A 442 0.06 -22.74 2.65
CA CYS A 442 -0.70 -21.61 3.17
C CYS A 442 -0.66 -21.59 4.69
N ALA A 443 -0.76 -20.43 5.28
CA ALA A 443 -1.01 -20.29 6.71
C ALA A 443 -2.37 -20.92 7.05
N LYS A 444 -2.50 -21.49 8.24
CA LYS A 444 -3.77 -22.12 8.67
C LYS A 444 -4.94 -21.16 8.64
N SER A 445 -4.68 -19.89 8.92
CA SER A 445 -5.69 -18.83 8.87
C SER A 445 -6.26 -18.57 7.48
N ARG A 446 -5.60 -19.06 6.43
CA ARG A 446 -6.02 -18.88 5.04
C ARG A 446 -6.59 -20.13 4.40
N GLU A 447 -6.67 -21.24 5.12
CA GLU A 447 -7.15 -22.50 4.52
C GLU A 447 -8.61 -22.42 4.06
N ALA A 448 -9.42 -21.57 4.71
CA ALA A 448 -10.81 -21.33 4.33
C ALA A 448 -10.97 -20.25 3.26
N VAL A 449 -9.91 -19.54 2.92
CA VAL A 449 -9.95 -18.49 1.88
C VAL A 449 -9.93 -19.14 0.50
N SER A 450 -10.86 -18.73 -0.36
CA SER A 450 -10.92 -19.22 -1.73
C SER A 450 -9.67 -18.82 -2.51
N SER A 451 -9.12 -19.75 -3.27
CA SER A 451 -7.91 -19.54 -4.06
C SER A 451 -8.05 -20.16 -5.44
N PRO A 452 -7.56 -19.50 -6.50
CA PRO A 452 -7.56 -20.09 -7.84
C PRO A 452 -6.63 -21.30 -7.97
N VAL A 453 -5.72 -21.50 -7.01
CA VAL A 453 -4.78 -22.62 -6.99
C VAL A 453 -5.08 -23.57 -5.83
N GLU A 454 -6.31 -23.65 -5.40
CA GLU A 454 -6.72 -24.49 -4.26
C GLU A 454 -6.22 -25.92 -4.41
N HIS A 455 -6.28 -26.49 -5.60
CA HIS A 455 -5.84 -27.84 -5.89
C HIS A 455 -4.32 -28.04 -5.66
N LEU A 456 -3.53 -27.00 -5.61
CA LEU A 456 -2.10 -27.07 -5.32
C LEU A 456 -1.79 -26.88 -3.83
N THR A 457 -2.75 -26.43 -3.06
CA THR A 457 -2.52 -26.17 -1.64
C THR A 457 -2.27 -27.45 -0.86
N LEU A 458 -1.43 -27.35 0.16
CA LEU A 458 -1.11 -28.48 1.00
C LEU A 458 -2.36 -29.08 1.65
N HIS A 459 -3.22 -28.25 2.22
CA HIS A 459 -4.44 -28.70 2.90
C HIS A 459 -5.42 -29.39 1.95
N TYR A 460 -5.50 -28.95 0.70
CA TYR A 460 -6.32 -29.62 -0.30
C TYR A 460 -5.72 -30.98 -0.65
N GLN A 461 -4.42 -31.05 -0.89
CA GLN A 461 -3.75 -32.30 -1.22
C GLN A 461 -3.83 -33.32 -0.09
N VAL A 462 -3.75 -32.87 1.15
CA VAL A 462 -3.94 -33.75 2.32
C VAL A 462 -5.33 -34.37 2.31
N ARG A 463 -6.37 -33.56 2.02
CA ARG A 463 -7.76 -34.04 2.00
C ARG A 463 -8.04 -35.00 0.85
N HIS A 464 -7.36 -34.88 -0.26
CA HIS A 464 -7.64 -35.62 -1.49
C HIS A 464 -6.61 -36.71 -1.80
N LEU A 465 -5.71 -36.97 -0.87
CA LEU A 465 -4.73 -38.02 -1.05
C LEU A 465 -5.38 -39.40 -0.85
N ASP A 466 -5.54 -40.13 -1.93
CA ASP A 466 -6.18 -41.45 -1.93
C ASP A 466 -5.13 -42.52 -1.62
N ASN A 467 -5.06 -42.91 -0.35
CA ASN A 467 -4.11 -43.90 0.12
C ASN A 467 -4.75 -44.69 1.26
N SER A 468 -4.61 -46.03 1.25
CA SER A 468 -5.23 -46.91 2.25
C SER A 468 -4.75 -46.64 3.69
N GLU A 469 -3.52 -46.21 3.86
CA GLU A 469 -3.01 -45.80 5.18
C GLU A 469 -3.66 -44.55 5.71
N LYS A 470 -4.22 -43.76 4.80
CA LYS A 470 -4.82 -42.47 5.16
C LYS A 470 -6.34 -42.52 5.22
N SER A 471 -6.91 -43.71 4.98
CA SER A 471 -8.34 -43.93 5.16
C SER A 471 -8.77 -43.62 6.59
N GLU A 472 -7.90 -43.87 7.57
CA GLU A 472 -8.15 -43.54 8.96
C GLU A 472 -8.17 -42.03 9.20
N MET A 473 -7.24 -41.28 8.60
CA MET A 473 -7.24 -39.84 8.64
C MET A 473 -8.50 -39.27 7.99
N HIS A 474 -8.90 -39.80 6.85
CA HIS A 474 -10.13 -39.37 6.18
C HIS A 474 -11.36 -39.66 7.01
N LYS A 475 -11.43 -40.80 7.71
CA LYS A 475 -12.52 -41.06 8.63
C LYS A 475 -12.58 -40.08 9.78
N LEU A 476 -11.45 -39.75 10.36
CA LEU A 476 -11.37 -38.78 11.45
C LEU A 476 -11.70 -37.38 10.95
N GLN A 477 -11.27 -37.02 9.75
CA GLN A 477 -11.60 -35.74 9.12
C GLN A 477 -13.11 -35.63 8.88
N GLN A 478 -13.72 -36.68 8.35
CA GLN A 478 -15.15 -36.73 8.09
C GLN A 478 -15.92 -36.63 9.40
N LEU A 479 -15.47 -37.32 10.44
CA LEU A 479 -16.09 -37.29 11.75
C LEU A 479 -15.99 -35.88 12.35
N LYS A 480 -14.85 -35.22 12.20
CA LYS A 480 -14.65 -33.85 12.64
C LYS A 480 -15.57 -32.88 11.91
N ASP A 481 -15.72 -33.05 10.59
CA ASP A 481 -16.59 -32.20 9.77
C ASP A 481 -18.06 -32.38 10.17
N GLU A 482 -18.48 -33.60 10.55
CA GLU A 482 -19.85 -33.88 10.96
C GLU A 482 -20.16 -33.44 12.37
N GLN A 483 -19.24 -33.61 13.30
CA GLN A 483 -19.45 -33.38 14.74
C GLN A 483 -18.88 -32.05 15.23
N GLY A 484 -17.97 -31.44 14.49
CA GLY A 484 -17.28 -30.23 14.89
C GLY A 484 -16.10 -30.46 15.83
N GLU A 485 -16.13 -31.50 16.64
CA GLU A 485 -15.07 -31.80 17.59
C GLU A 485 -14.81 -33.31 17.64
N LEU A 486 -13.56 -33.69 17.90
CA LEU A 486 -13.17 -35.06 18.12
C LEU A 486 -12.88 -35.26 19.61
N SER A 487 -12.92 -36.54 20.08
CA SER A 487 -12.43 -36.86 21.41
C SER A 487 -10.94 -36.54 21.51
N SER A 488 -10.45 -36.34 22.73
CA SER A 488 -9.05 -35.95 22.95
C SER A 488 -8.05 -36.95 22.34
N SER A 489 -8.34 -38.24 22.42
CA SER A 489 -7.49 -39.27 21.82
C SER A 489 -7.55 -39.26 20.30
N ASP A 490 -8.75 -39.10 19.76
CA ASP A 490 -8.95 -39.01 18.29
C ASP A 490 -8.33 -37.73 17.73
N GLU A 491 -8.39 -36.64 18.46
CA GLU A 491 -7.75 -35.38 18.03
C GLU A 491 -6.23 -35.53 17.95
N LYS A 492 -5.61 -36.20 18.94
CA LYS A 492 -4.17 -36.46 18.92
C LYS A 492 -3.79 -37.34 17.74
N LYS A 493 -4.58 -38.39 17.51
CA LYS A 493 -4.36 -39.31 16.41
C LYS A 493 -4.50 -38.62 15.05
N TYR A 494 -5.55 -37.82 14.90
CA TYR A 494 -5.80 -37.02 13.71
C TYR A 494 -4.63 -36.08 13.41
N LYS A 495 -4.18 -35.35 14.43
CA LYS A 495 -3.05 -34.43 14.29
C LYS A 495 -1.76 -35.13 13.88
N ALA A 496 -1.48 -36.30 14.48
CA ALA A 496 -0.29 -37.04 14.14
C ALA A 496 -0.33 -37.55 12.71
N LEU A 497 -1.47 -38.09 12.27
CA LEU A 497 -1.67 -38.55 10.89
C LEU A 497 -1.59 -37.39 9.88
N LYS A 498 -2.19 -36.26 10.24
CA LYS A 498 -2.15 -35.09 9.37
C LYS A 498 -0.72 -34.59 9.18
N ARG A 499 0.07 -34.53 10.26
CA ARG A 499 1.47 -34.13 10.18
C ARG A 499 2.29 -35.05 9.32
N ALA A 500 2.08 -36.35 9.45
CA ALA A 500 2.77 -37.34 8.64
C ALA A 500 2.42 -37.19 7.16
N THR A 501 1.15 -36.97 6.85
CA THR A 501 0.67 -36.74 5.48
C THR A 501 1.22 -35.45 4.90
N GLU A 502 1.17 -34.36 5.65
CA GLU A 502 1.74 -33.08 5.23
C GLU A 502 3.23 -33.23 4.90
N ARG A 503 3.98 -33.91 5.77
CA ARG A 503 5.40 -34.13 5.55
C ARG A 503 5.66 -34.91 4.28
N GLU A 504 4.90 -35.98 4.05
CA GLU A 504 5.02 -36.80 2.85
C GLU A 504 4.76 -36.02 1.57
N ILE A 505 3.70 -35.20 1.56
CA ILE A 505 3.36 -34.40 0.40
C ILE A 505 4.43 -33.31 0.15
N LEU A 506 4.89 -32.65 1.21
CA LEU A 506 5.94 -31.63 1.09
C LEU A 506 7.25 -32.24 0.60
N GLN A 507 7.64 -33.43 1.09
CA GLN A 507 8.88 -34.11 0.67
C GLN A 507 8.83 -34.58 -0.78
N SER A 508 7.66 -34.88 -1.30
CA SER A 508 7.50 -35.36 -2.68
C SER A 508 7.40 -34.22 -3.70
N ALA A 509 7.29 -32.96 -3.27
CA ALA A 509 7.17 -31.84 -4.17
C ALA A 509 8.48 -31.51 -4.87
N ASP A 510 8.41 -31.09 -6.12
CA ASP A 510 9.55 -30.50 -6.83
C ASP A 510 9.78 -29.08 -6.39
N VAL A 511 8.68 -28.36 -6.14
CA VAL A 511 8.68 -26.95 -5.79
C VAL A 511 7.69 -26.71 -4.65
N ILE A 512 8.13 -25.97 -3.66
CA ILE A 512 7.25 -25.49 -2.58
C ILE A 512 7.09 -23.99 -2.74
N CYS A 513 5.85 -23.52 -2.79
CA CYS A 513 5.51 -22.11 -2.92
C CYS A 513 4.83 -21.63 -1.64
N CYS A 514 5.30 -20.53 -1.09
CA CYS A 514 4.71 -19.93 0.11
C CYS A 514 5.06 -18.43 0.16
N THR A 515 4.43 -17.69 1.08
CA THR A 515 4.88 -16.32 1.32
C THR A 515 6.26 -16.33 1.97
N CYS A 516 6.96 -15.19 1.93
CA CYS A 516 8.26 -15.09 2.61
C CYS A 516 8.13 -15.45 4.10
N VAL A 517 7.10 -14.92 4.76
CA VAL A 517 6.81 -15.26 6.16
C VAL A 517 6.43 -16.74 6.29
N GLY A 518 5.70 -17.26 5.32
CA GLY A 518 5.32 -18.69 5.27
C GLY A 518 6.49 -19.63 5.24
N ALA A 519 7.64 -19.21 4.75
CA ALA A 519 8.85 -20.03 4.75
C ALA A 519 9.37 -20.33 6.15
N GLY A 520 8.95 -19.55 7.14
CA GLY A 520 9.24 -19.79 8.56
C GLY A 520 8.26 -20.75 9.24
N ASP A 521 7.34 -21.35 8.49
CA ASP A 521 6.38 -22.29 9.05
C ASP A 521 7.11 -23.48 9.67
N PRO A 522 6.69 -23.92 10.87
CA PRO A 522 7.31 -25.09 11.51
C PRO A 522 7.32 -26.34 10.65
N ARG A 523 6.37 -26.49 9.73
CA ARG A 523 6.31 -27.63 8.81
C ARG A 523 7.49 -27.68 7.84
N LEU A 524 8.19 -26.54 7.62
CA LEU A 524 9.39 -26.45 6.79
C LEU A 524 10.68 -26.40 7.60
N SER A 525 10.63 -26.47 8.94
CA SER A 525 11.80 -26.27 9.79
C SER A 525 12.93 -27.26 9.54
N ASN A 526 12.61 -28.48 9.12
CA ASN A 526 13.60 -29.52 8.84
C ASN A 526 13.96 -29.63 7.35
N PHE A 527 13.41 -28.75 6.52
CA PHE A 527 13.75 -28.71 5.10
C PHE A 527 14.96 -27.85 4.86
N ARG A 528 15.69 -28.17 3.81
CA ARG A 528 16.79 -27.34 3.30
C ARG A 528 16.57 -27.10 1.82
N PHE A 529 16.69 -25.86 1.40
CA PHE A 529 16.49 -25.47 0.02
C PHE A 529 17.75 -24.79 -0.49
N ARG A 530 18.44 -25.46 -1.39
CA ARG A 530 19.65 -24.91 -2.00
C ARG A 530 19.35 -23.80 -2.98
N GLN A 531 18.18 -23.83 -3.58
CA GLN A 531 17.75 -22.89 -4.59
C GLN A 531 16.47 -22.21 -4.14
N VAL A 532 16.49 -20.87 -4.09
CA VAL A 532 15.37 -20.05 -3.64
C VAL A 532 15.14 -18.93 -4.65
N LEU A 533 13.91 -18.76 -5.05
CA LEU A 533 13.49 -17.60 -5.85
C LEU A 533 12.49 -16.78 -5.04
N ILE A 534 12.72 -15.49 -4.91
CA ILE A 534 11.81 -14.57 -4.24
C ILE A 534 11.31 -13.56 -5.25
N ASP A 535 10.02 -13.65 -5.56
CA ASP A 535 9.35 -12.68 -6.43
C ASP A 535 8.83 -11.50 -5.59
N GLU A 536 8.62 -10.36 -6.24
CA GLU A 536 8.20 -9.13 -5.57
C GLU A 536 9.11 -8.78 -4.39
N SER A 537 10.39 -9.12 -4.49
CA SER A 537 11.35 -8.95 -3.40
C SER A 537 11.56 -7.48 -3.02
N THR A 538 11.27 -6.56 -3.93
CA THR A 538 11.33 -5.12 -3.65
C THR A 538 10.18 -4.62 -2.77
N GLN A 539 9.17 -5.45 -2.53
CA GLN A 539 8.05 -5.11 -1.66
C GLN A 539 8.19 -5.71 -0.25
N ALA A 540 9.27 -6.40 0.03
CA ALA A 540 9.54 -7.00 1.32
C ALA A 540 10.72 -6.29 2.01
N THR A 541 10.66 -6.22 3.33
CA THR A 541 11.83 -5.78 4.11
C THR A 541 12.94 -6.83 4.02
N GLU A 542 14.17 -6.43 4.29
CA GLU A 542 15.28 -7.40 4.28
C GLU A 542 15.06 -8.57 5.23
N PRO A 543 14.66 -8.34 6.51
CA PRO A 543 14.42 -9.46 7.42
C PRO A 543 13.32 -10.41 6.94
N GLU A 544 12.33 -9.90 6.22
CA GLU A 544 11.30 -10.76 5.64
C GLU A 544 11.86 -11.66 4.54
N CYS A 545 12.68 -11.10 3.65
CA CYS A 545 13.36 -11.87 2.60
C CYS A 545 14.33 -12.88 3.20
N LEU A 546 14.88 -12.60 4.37
CA LEU A 546 15.84 -13.48 5.02
C LEU A 546 15.20 -14.80 5.48
N ILE A 547 13.92 -14.80 5.80
CA ILE A 547 13.24 -16.01 6.29
C ILE A 547 13.41 -17.20 5.33
N PRO A 548 13.08 -17.08 4.02
CA PRO A 548 13.33 -18.20 3.12
C PRO A 548 14.82 -18.47 2.85
N LEU A 549 15.68 -17.47 3.01
CA LEU A 549 17.10 -17.64 2.67
C LEU A 549 17.87 -18.45 3.71
N VAL A 550 17.48 -18.38 4.97
CA VAL A 550 18.22 -19.06 6.05
C VAL A 550 17.91 -20.55 6.13
N LEU A 551 17.26 -21.11 5.15
CA LEU A 551 16.98 -22.54 5.04
C LEU A 551 18.05 -23.29 4.21
N GLY A 552 19.27 -22.78 4.16
CA GLY A 552 20.39 -23.43 3.53
C GLY A 552 20.66 -23.02 2.09
N VAL A 553 20.31 -21.81 1.73
CA VAL A 553 20.40 -21.31 0.35
C VAL A 553 21.84 -21.30 -0.17
N LYS A 554 22.03 -21.75 -1.40
CA LYS A 554 23.28 -21.69 -2.16
C LYS A 554 23.12 -20.94 -3.47
N GLN A 555 21.90 -20.78 -3.94
CA GLN A 555 21.58 -20.02 -5.13
C GLN A 555 20.28 -19.28 -4.88
N VAL A 556 20.30 -17.96 -5.04
CA VAL A 556 19.14 -17.12 -4.83
C VAL A 556 18.89 -16.23 -6.04
N VAL A 557 17.62 -16.11 -6.40
CA VAL A 557 17.16 -15.21 -7.44
C VAL A 557 16.15 -14.27 -6.79
N LEU A 558 16.45 -12.98 -6.81
CA LEU A 558 15.53 -11.95 -6.34
C LEU A 558 14.92 -11.29 -7.56
N VAL A 559 13.60 -11.31 -7.64
CA VAL A 559 12.84 -10.75 -8.75
C VAL A 559 11.98 -9.61 -8.22
N GLY A 560 11.96 -8.50 -8.91
CA GLY A 560 11.15 -7.36 -8.49
C GLY A 560 11.40 -6.15 -9.37
N ASP A 561 10.85 -5.04 -8.97
CA ASP A 561 11.04 -3.77 -9.68
C ASP A 561 11.16 -2.64 -8.65
N HIS A 562 12.38 -2.19 -8.45
CA HIS A 562 12.66 -1.11 -7.50
C HIS A 562 12.21 0.26 -8.00
N CYS A 563 11.73 0.36 -9.24
CA CYS A 563 11.10 1.57 -9.77
C CYS A 563 9.60 1.62 -9.48
N GLN A 564 9.06 0.58 -8.86
CA GLN A 564 7.69 0.54 -8.33
C GLN A 564 7.73 0.61 -6.82
N LEU A 565 6.57 0.44 -6.18
CA LEU A 565 6.46 0.62 -4.73
C LEU A 565 7.34 -0.35 -3.94
N GLY A 566 7.94 0.15 -2.87
CA GLY A 566 8.72 -0.63 -1.93
C GLY A 566 7.88 -1.17 -0.77
N PRO A 567 8.56 -1.71 0.26
CA PRO A 567 7.85 -2.21 1.45
C PRO A 567 7.07 -1.10 2.14
N VAL A 568 5.93 -1.46 2.70
CA VAL A 568 5.13 -0.53 3.50
C VAL A 568 5.58 -0.63 4.95
N ILE A 569 6.10 0.47 5.49
CA ILE A 569 6.53 0.56 6.88
C ILE A 569 5.65 1.57 7.60
N MET A 570 4.94 1.10 8.60
CA MET A 570 3.99 1.94 9.35
C MET A 570 4.68 2.82 10.38
N CYS A 571 5.71 2.31 11.05
CA CYS A 571 6.44 3.07 12.04
C CYS A 571 7.40 4.05 11.35
N LYS A 572 7.19 5.34 11.54
CA LYS A 572 8.00 6.37 10.89
C LYS A 572 9.46 6.35 11.31
N LYS A 573 9.74 6.04 12.57
CA LYS A 573 11.12 5.90 13.05
C LYS A 573 11.86 4.79 12.32
N ALA A 574 11.22 3.64 12.16
CA ALA A 574 11.82 2.51 11.46
C ALA A 574 12.01 2.82 9.98
N ALA A 575 11.04 3.49 9.35
CA ALA A 575 11.15 3.89 7.94
C ALA A 575 12.30 4.87 7.72
N ARG A 576 12.44 5.88 8.60
CA ARG A 576 13.53 6.86 8.52
C ARG A 576 14.90 6.20 8.70
N ALA A 577 14.98 5.16 9.51
CA ALA A 577 16.22 4.42 9.72
C ALA A 577 16.62 3.54 8.53
N GLY A 578 15.73 3.37 7.55
CA GLY A 578 16.03 2.64 6.33
C GLY A 578 15.37 1.28 6.20
N LEU A 579 14.44 0.92 7.09
CA LEU A 579 13.76 -0.38 7.00
C LEU A 579 12.96 -0.54 5.71
N ALA A 580 12.53 0.56 5.10
CA ALA A 580 11.80 0.54 3.83
C ALA A 580 12.68 0.20 2.62
N GLN A 581 14.00 0.17 2.78
CA GLN A 581 14.91 -0.25 1.72
C GLN A 581 14.87 -1.79 1.61
N SER A 582 14.58 -2.29 0.43
CA SER A 582 14.60 -3.73 0.20
C SER A 582 16.02 -4.26 0.03
N LEU A 583 16.19 -5.57 0.20
CA LEU A 583 17.45 -6.23 -0.10
C LEU A 583 17.87 -6.02 -1.55
N PHE A 584 16.92 -6.11 -2.46
CA PHE A 584 17.15 -5.89 -3.89
C PHE A 584 17.78 -4.50 -4.13
N GLU A 585 17.19 -3.45 -3.54
CA GLU A 585 17.71 -2.09 -3.68
C GLU A 585 19.11 -1.95 -3.11
N ARG A 586 19.35 -2.51 -1.93
CA ARG A 586 20.68 -2.42 -1.30
C ARG A 586 21.73 -3.11 -2.15
N LEU A 587 21.41 -4.27 -2.71
CA LEU A 587 22.35 -4.98 -3.60
C LEU A 587 22.61 -4.20 -4.88
N VAL A 588 21.59 -3.55 -5.44
CA VAL A 588 21.79 -2.68 -6.63
C VAL A 588 22.72 -1.53 -6.28
N ILE A 589 22.55 -0.90 -5.15
CA ILE A 589 23.42 0.20 -4.70
C ILE A 589 24.85 -0.29 -4.50
N LEU A 590 25.03 -1.51 -4.01
CA LEU A 590 26.35 -2.12 -3.82
C LEU A 590 27.02 -2.52 -5.12
N GLY A 591 26.35 -2.41 -6.25
CA GLY A 591 26.91 -2.69 -7.57
C GLY A 591 26.50 -4.01 -8.20
N VAL A 592 25.59 -4.75 -7.58
CA VAL A 592 25.03 -5.94 -8.22
C VAL A 592 24.09 -5.50 -9.33
N LYS A 593 24.41 -5.85 -10.55
CA LYS A 593 23.69 -5.38 -11.70
C LYS A 593 22.47 -6.27 -11.97
N PRO A 594 21.25 -5.74 -11.92
CA PRO A 594 20.07 -6.55 -12.21
C PRO A 594 19.93 -6.79 -13.71
N PHE A 595 19.29 -7.89 -14.03
CA PHE A 595 18.86 -8.20 -15.39
C PHE A 595 17.51 -7.54 -15.59
N ARG A 596 17.44 -6.59 -16.53
CA ARG A 596 16.17 -5.89 -16.80
C ARG A 596 15.47 -6.57 -17.96
N LEU A 597 14.24 -7.06 -17.74
CA LEU A 597 13.36 -7.49 -18.80
C LEU A 597 12.95 -6.29 -19.62
N GLN A 598 12.87 -6.41 -20.93
CA GLN A 598 12.78 -5.25 -21.80
C GLN A 598 11.48 -5.14 -22.59
N VAL A 599 10.76 -6.24 -22.77
CA VAL A 599 9.58 -6.25 -23.64
C VAL A 599 8.33 -6.28 -22.78
N GLN A 600 7.49 -5.25 -22.87
CA GLN A 600 6.22 -5.20 -22.15
C GLN A 600 5.07 -5.63 -23.05
N TYR A 601 4.15 -6.41 -22.51
CA TYR A 601 3.02 -6.99 -23.22
C TYR A 601 1.67 -6.50 -22.70
N ARG A 602 1.68 -5.52 -21.83
CA ARG A 602 0.46 -5.04 -21.17
C ARG A 602 -0.13 -3.85 -21.90
N MET A 603 0.63 -2.79 -21.98
CA MET A 603 0.11 -1.46 -22.31
C MET A 603 0.11 -1.21 -23.81
N HIS A 604 -0.92 -0.49 -24.25
CA HIS A 604 -0.87 0.17 -25.55
C HIS A 604 0.45 0.95 -25.66
N PRO A 605 1.12 0.92 -26.83
CA PRO A 605 2.43 1.56 -26.97
C PRO A 605 2.48 3.02 -26.52
N CYS A 606 1.43 3.81 -26.77
CA CYS A 606 1.42 5.21 -26.35
C CYS A 606 1.40 5.37 -24.81
N LEU A 607 0.87 4.39 -24.08
CA LEU A 607 0.83 4.43 -22.64
C LEU A 607 2.16 4.05 -22.00
N SER A 608 2.97 3.26 -22.67
CA SER A 608 4.28 2.84 -22.15
C SER A 608 5.39 3.85 -22.40
N GLU A 609 5.19 4.79 -23.29
CA GLU A 609 6.22 5.73 -23.70
C GLU A 609 6.76 6.58 -22.55
N PHE A 610 5.88 7.24 -21.80
CA PHE A 610 6.30 8.08 -20.69
C PHE A 610 6.96 7.28 -19.55
N PRO A 611 6.35 6.20 -19.06
CA PRO A 611 7.02 5.37 -18.03
C PRO A 611 8.36 4.82 -18.48
N SER A 612 8.48 4.38 -19.72
CA SER A 612 9.73 3.89 -20.26
C SER A 612 10.83 4.95 -20.18
N ASN A 613 10.53 6.15 -20.66
CA ASN A 613 11.51 7.23 -20.72
C ASN A 613 11.87 7.77 -19.34
N CYS A 614 10.92 7.83 -18.43
CA CYS A 614 11.15 8.41 -17.09
C CYS A 614 11.73 7.44 -16.08
N PHE A 615 11.35 6.17 -16.14
CA PHE A 615 11.68 5.21 -15.09
C PHE A 615 12.60 4.08 -15.55
N TYR A 616 12.67 3.80 -16.83
CA TYR A 616 13.39 2.64 -17.37
C TYR A 616 14.38 3.01 -18.46
N GLU A 617 14.86 4.23 -18.46
CA GLU A 617 15.90 4.74 -19.37
C GLU A 617 15.58 4.58 -20.86
N GLY A 618 14.30 4.55 -21.21
CA GLY A 618 13.86 4.37 -22.58
C GLY A 618 14.06 2.96 -23.13
N THR A 619 14.39 2.00 -22.26
CA THR A 619 14.73 0.64 -22.69
C THR A 619 13.52 -0.28 -22.87
N LEU A 620 12.35 0.14 -22.40
CA LEU A 620 11.15 -0.67 -22.46
C LEU A 620 10.62 -0.73 -23.90
N GLN A 621 10.55 -1.93 -24.46
CA GLN A 621 10.06 -2.16 -25.82
C GLN A 621 8.63 -2.68 -25.75
N ASN A 622 7.87 -2.47 -26.82
CA ASN A 622 6.48 -2.90 -26.90
C ASN A 622 6.39 -4.25 -27.61
N GLY A 623 5.87 -5.25 -26.89
CA GLY A 623 5.57 -6.56 -27.44
C GLY A 623 4.16 -6.69 -27.97
N VAL A 624 3.37 -5.62 -27.85
CA VAL A 624 2.02 -5.52 -28.40
C VAL A 624 1.95 -4.31 -29.29
N THR A 625 1.13 -4.40 -30.35
CA THR A 625 0.95 -3.30 -31.30
C THR A 625 -0.24 -2.42 -30.87
N ALA A 626 -0.29 -1.22 -31.44
CA ALA A 626 -1.45 -0.36 -31.23
C ALA A 626 -2.75 -1.03 -31.71
N ASN A 627 -2.69 -1.79 -32.78
CA ASN A 627 -3.86 -2.50 -33.30
C ASN A 627 -4.35 -3.59 -32.33
N GLU A 628 -3.42 -4.30 -31.69
CA GLU A 628 -3.79 -5.31 -30.69
C GLU A 628 -4.43 -4.71 -29.43
N ARG A 629 -4.20 -3.43 -29.19
CA ARG A 629 -4.76 -2.68 -28.06
C ARG A 629 -5.85 -1.73 -28.48
N GLN A 630 -6.39 -1.88 -29.66
CA GLN A 630 -7.61 -1.18 -30.07
C GLN A 630 -8.83 -1.97 -29.65
N SER A 631 -9.75 -1.27 -28.99
CA SER A 631 -11.04 -1.85 -28.61
C SER A 631 -12.02 -1.61 -29.76
N SER A 632 -12.21 -2.60 -30.59
CA SER A 632 -13.21 -2.48 -31.67
C SER A 632 -14.60 -2.37 -31.07
N GLY A 633 -15.37 -1.40 -31.53
CA GLY A 633 -16.74 -1.18 -31.08
C GLY A 633 -16.87 -0.35 -29.80
N ILE A 634 -15.77 0.12 -29.22
CA ILE A 634 -15.83 1.03 -28.08
C ILE A 634 -15.75 2.47 -28.59
N ASP A 635 -16.86 3.19 -28.40
CA ASP A 635 -16.95 4.59 -28.83
C ASP A 635 -16.73 5.49 -27.62
N PHE A 636 -15.46 5.70 -27.27
CA PHE A 636 -15.09 6.59 -26.20
C PHE A 636 -14.41 7.85 -26.80
N PRO A 637 -14.67 9.05 -26.22
CA PRO A 637 -14.21 10.30 -26.84
C PRO A 637 -12.75 10.61 -26.60
N TRP A 638 -11.85 9.76 -27.08
CA TRP A 638 -10.42 10.03 -27.01
C TRP A 638 -10.08 11.28 -27.85
N PRO A 639 -9.34 12.25 -27.30
CA PRO A 639 -9.04 13.49 -28.03
C PRO A 639 -8.28 13.27 -29.33
N VAL A 640 -7.41 12.28 -29.34
CA VAL A 640 -6.60 11.94 -30.51
C VAL A 640 -6.86 10.49 -30.87
N PRO A 641 -7.28 10.20 -32.12
CA PRO A 641 -7.42 8.82 -32.56
C PRO A 641 -6.11 8.06 -32.39
N ASN A 642 -6.18 6.81 -31.98
CA ASN A 642 -5.04 5.93 -31.74
C ASN A 642 -4.17 6.30 -30.54
N ARG A 643 -4.56 7.30 -29.74
CA ARG A 643 -3.92 7.64 -28.46
C ARG A 643 -4.96 7.57 -27.34
N PRO A 644 -5.17 6.39 -26.75
CA PRO A 644 -6.20 6.23 -25.73
C PRO A 644 -5.72 6.73 -24.36
N MET A 645 -5.44 8.02 -24.32
CA MET A 645 -5.03 8.68 -23.09
C MET A 645 -5.43 10.14 -23.13
N PHE A 646 -5.79 10.69 -21.99
CA PHE A 646 -5.85 12.14 -21.86
C PHE A 646 -5.80 12.55 -20.38
N PHE A 647 -5.30 13.75 -20.17
CA PHE A 647 -5.38 14.42 -18.89
C PHE A 647 -6.58 15.35 -18.91
N TYR A 648 -7.55 15.07 -18.06
CA TYR A 648 -8.79 15.83 -17.96
C TYR A 648 -8.62 16.90 -16.91
N VAL A 649 -8.52 18.16 -17.33
CA VAL A 649 -8.30 19.28 -16.40
C VAL A 649 -9.51 19.44 -15.51
N GLN A 650 -9.25 19.42 -14.19
CA GLN A 650 -10.26 19.60 -13.17
C GLN A 650 -9.77 20.66 -12.19
N MET A 651 -10.52 21.73 -12.06
CA MET A 651 -10.17 22.86 -11.20
C MET A 651 -10.99 22.87 -9.89
N GLY A 652 -11.67 21.78 -9.59
CA GLY A 652 -12.46 21.66 -8.37
C GLY A 652 -11.59 21.69 -7.12
N VAL A 653 -12.17 22.17 -6.03
CA VAL A 653 -11.45 22.36 -4.77
C VAL A 653 -11.34 21.04 -4.03
N GLU A 654 -10.18 20.79 -3.44
CA GLU A 654 -10.02 19.66 -2.51
C GLU A 654 -10.67 19.98 -1.16
N GLU A 655 -11.13 18.97 -0.47
CA GLU A 655 -11.72 19.07 0.87
C GLU A 655 -11.07 18.05 1.79
N ILE A 656 -10.99 18.39 3.07
CA ILE A 656 -10.56 17.43 4.08
C ILE A 656 -11.71 16.44 4.32
N SER A 657 -11.41 15.18 4.35
CA SER A 657 -12.42 14.14 4.62
C SER A 657 -12.93 14.22 6.07
N ALA A 658 -14.02 13.50 6.35
CA ALA A 658 -14.58 13.42 7.69
C ALA A 658 -13.59 12.91 8.76
N SER A 659 -12.61 12.12 8.36
CA SER A 659 -11.58 11.63 9.28
C SER A 659 -10.55 12.70 9.66
N GLY A 660 -10.44 13.76 8.88
CA GLY A 660 -9.41 14.77 9.03
C GLY A 660 -8.05 14.36 8.50
N THR A 661 -7.88 13.10 8.13
CA THR A 661 -6.59 12.54 7.70
C THR A 661 -6.46 12.35 6.20
N SER A 662 -7.55 12.48 5.46
CA SER A 662 -7.59 12.25 4.03
C SER A 662 -8.23 13.43 3.30
N TYR A 663 -8.25 13.36 1.99
CA TYR A 663 -8.80 14.41 1.12
C TYR A 663 -9.81 13.81 0.16
N LEU A 664 -10.69 14.64 -0.33
CA LEU A 664 -11.58 14.30 -1.42
C LEU A 664 -11.78 15.50 -2.34
N ASN A 665 -12.23 15.23 -3.56
CA ASN A 665 -12.52 16.24 -4.56
C ASN A 665 -13.82 15.87 -5.27
N ARG A 666 -14.87 16.59 -4.96
CA ARG A 666 -16.23 16.28 -5.45
C ARG A 666 -16.35 16.42 -6.96
N THR A 667 -15.70 17.43 -7.52
CA THR A 667 -15.73 17.66 -8.95
C THR A 667 -15.09 16.50 -9.70
N GLU A 668 -13.93 16.04 -9.24
CA GLU A 668 -13.27 14.88 -9.85
C GLU A 668 -14.13 13.63 -9.73
N ALA A 669 -14.72 13.39 -8.57
CA ALA A 669 -15.57 12.22 -8.36
C ALA A 669 -16.79 12.22 -9.30
N ALA A 670 -17.41 13.37 -9.47
CA ALA A 670 -18.54 13.50 -10.40
C ALA A 670 -18.12 13.19 -11.84
N ASN A 671 -16.95 13.64 -12.23
CA ASN A 671 -16.45 13.37 -13.58
C ASN A 671 -15.94 11.93 -13.74
N VAL A 672 -15.45 11.30 -12.67
CA VAL A 672 -15.14 9.86 -12.67
C VAL A 672 -16.42 9.07 -13.00
N GLU A 673 -17.54 9.41 -12.35
CA GLU A 673 -18.82 8.74 -12.66
C GLU A 673 -19.20 8.91 -14.13
N LYS A 674 -19.07 10.10 -14.69
CA LYS A 674 -19.38 10.36 -16.09
C LYS A 674 -18.51 9.55 -17.04
N ILE A 675 -17.21 9.45 -16.73
CA ILE A 675 -16.27 8.67 -17.54
C ILE A 675 -16.61 7.19 -17.46
N VAL A 676 -16.84 6.68 -16.25
CA VAL A 676 -17.25 5.30 -16.04
C VAL A 676 -18.53 4.98 -16.81
N THR A 677 -19.55 5.84 -16.68
CA THR A 677 -20.82 5.66 -17.37
C THR A 677 -20.63 5.64 -18.89
N THR A 678 -19.76 6.51 -19.42
CA THR A 678 -19.46 6.53 -20.85
C THR A 678 -18.81 5.23 -21.30
N PHE A 679 -17.86 4.70 -20.54
CA PHE A 679 -17.30 3.39 -20.85
C PHE A 679 -18.35 2.28 -20.84
N LEU A 680 -19.18 2.26 -19.81
CA LEU A 680 -20.21 1.22 -19.68
C LEU A 680 -21.21 1.28 -20.83
N ARG A 681 -21.63 2.47 -21.25
CA ARG A 681 -22.53 2.66 -22.40
C ARG A 681 -21.90 2.24 -23.71
N SER A 682 -20.59 2.33 -23.80
CA SER A 682 -19.84 1.91 -24.98
C SER A 682 -19.64 0.40 -25.09
N GLY A 683 -20.08 -0.35 -24.10
CA GLY A 683 -19.95 -1.81 -24.09
C GLY A 683 -18.79 -2.35 -23.23
N VAL A 684 -18.05 -1.49 -22.55
CA VAL A 684 -17.03 -1.93 -21.61
C VAL A 684 -17.72 -2.50 -20.38
N VAL A 685 -17.29 -3.67 -19.92
CA VAL A 685 -17.86 -4.27 -18.71
C VAL A 685 -17.14 -3.76 -17.45
N PRO A 686 -17.84 -3.75 -16.30
CA PRO A 686 -17.24 -3.17 -15.08
C PRO A 686 -15.89 -3.75 -14.68
N SER A 687 -15.68 -5.04 -14.90
CA SER A 687 -14.41 -5.70 -14.55
C SER A 687 -13.21 -5.20 -15.36
N GLN A 688 -13.45 -4.51 -16.47
CA GLN A 688 -12.41 -3.95 -17.33
C GLN A 688 -11.94 -2.56 -16.85
N ILE A 689 -12.66 -1.96 -15.90
CA ILE A 689 -12.42 -0.59 -15.45
C ILE A 689 -11.86 -0.59 -14.05
N GLY A 690 -10.79 0.16 -13.84
CA GLY A 690 -10.26 0.43 -12.51
C GLY A 690 -10.17 1.92 -12.26
N VAL A 691 -10.53 2.35 -11.05
CA VAL A 691 -10.38 3.73 -10.62
C VAL A 691 -9.32 3.76 -9.53
N ILE A 692 -8.31 4.58 -9.75
CA ILE A 692 -7.19 4.73 -8.81
C ILE A 692 -7.24 6.13 -8.23
N THR A 693 -7.13 6.23 -6.93
CA THR A 693 -6.97 7.51 -6.24
C THR A 693 -6.06 7.33 -5.02
N PRO A 694 -5.19 8.30 -4.73
CA PRO A 694 -4.26 8.14 -3.61
C PRO A 694 -4.88 8.34 -2.23
N TYR A 695 -6.13 8.78 -2.14
CA TYR A 695 -6.75 9.14 -0.87
C TYR A 695 -7.98 8.31 -0.57
N GLU A 696 -8.03 7.73 0.62
CA GLU A 696 -9.14 6.90 1.08
C GLU A 696 -10.46 7.68 1.12
N GLY A 697 -10.41 8.96 1.50
CA GLY A 697 -11.59 9.82 1.48
C GLY A 697 -12.20 9.94 0.08
N GLN A 698 -11.36 10.07 -0.94
CA GLN A 698 -11.82 10.12 -2.32
C GLN A 698 -12.33 8.76 -2.80
N ARG A 699 -11.64 7.70 -2.44
CA ARG A 699 -12.06 6.34 -2.78
C ARG A 699 -13.48 6.08 -2.29
N ALA A 700 -13.71 6.30 -1.01
CA ALA A 700 -15.03 6.10 -0.40
C ALA A 700 -16.08 7.02 -1.03
N TYR A 701 -15.70 8.27 -1.27
CA TYR A 701 -16.62 9.24 -1.88
C TYR A 701 -17.01 8.84 -3.31
N ILE A 702 -16.05 8.38 -4.12
CA ILE A 702 -16.33 7.91 -5.49
C ILE A 702 -17.28 6.72 -5.47
N VAL A 703 -17.03 5.74 -4.62
CA VAL A 703 -17.88 4.55 -4.50
C VAL A 703 -19.31 4.96 -4.15
N ASN A 704 -19.47 5.81 -3.14
CA ASN A 704 -20.78 6.28 -2.71
C ASN A 704 -21.44 7.16 -3.76
N TYR A 705 -20.70 8.04 -4.41
CA TYR A 705 -21.23 8.92 -5.45
C TYR A 705 -21.77 8.13 -6.63
N MET A 706 -21.01 7.17 -7.13
CA MET A 706 -21.45 6.32 -8.25
C MET A 706 -22.67 5.50 -7.89
N SER A 707 -22.73 4.99 -6.67
CA SER A 707 -23.86 4.21 -6.19
C SER A 707 -25.15 5.02 -6.14
N ARG A 708 -25.06 6.30 -5.76
CA ARG A 708 -26.24 7.18 -5.60
C ARG A 708 -26.60 7.94 -6.85
N ASN A 709 -25.62 8.37 -7.63
CA ASN A 709 -25.81 9.32 -8.73
C ASN A 709 -25.52 8.72 -10.11
N GLY A 710 -25.11 7.47 -10.17
CA GLY A 710 -24.88 6.81 -11.43
C GLY A 710 -26.15 6.70 -12.25
N SER A 711 -26.07 7.02 -13.53
CA SER A 711 -27.22 7.01 -14.40
C SER A 711 -27.63 5.63 -14.91
N LEU A 712 -26.84 4.62 -14.63
CA LEU A 712 -27.10 3.23 -14.99
C LEU A 712 -27.45 2.42 -13.74
N ARG A 713 -27.68 1.11 -13.89
CA ARG A 713 -28.04 0.24 -12.77
C ARG A 713 -26.93 0.24 -11.73
N GLN A 714 -27.29 0.32 -10.46
CA GLN A 714 -26.35 0.35 -9.35
C GLN A 714 -25.39 -0.85 -9.34
N GLN A 715 -25.86 -2.02 -9.75
CA GLN A 715 -25.05 -3.23 -9.76
C GLN A 715 -23.80 -3.06 -10.64
N LEU A 716 -23.90 -2.35 -11.75
CA LEU A 716 -22.75 -2.09 -12.62
C LEU A 716 -21.66 -1.31 -11.90
N TYR A 717 -22.04 -0.27 -11.15
CA TYR A 717 -21.08 0.55 -10.42
C TYR A 717 -20.46 -0.19 -9.23
N LYS A 718 -21.20 -1.11 -8.61
CA LYS A 718 -20.68 -1.91 -7.51
C LYS A 718 -19.56 -2.86 -7.94
N GLU A 719 -19.57 -3.27 -9.19
CA GLU A 719 -18.56 -4.17 -9.74
C GLU A 719 -17.28 -3.45 -10.17
N ILE A 720 -17.29 -2.12 -10.21
CA ILE A 720 -16.10 -1.35 -10.57
C ILE A 720 -15.16 -1.27 -9.36
N GLU A 721 -13.93 -1.59 -9.60
CA GLU A 721 -12.92 -1.54 -8.55
C GLU A 721 -12.39 -0.12 -8.39
N VAL A 722 -12.53 0.43 -7.19
CA VAL A 722 -12.00 1.74 -6.81
C VAL A 722 -11.01 1.50 -5.67
N ALA A 723 -9.75 1.82 -5.86
CA ALA A 723 -8.73 1.50 -4.88
C ALA A 723 -7.55 2.47 -4.94
N SER A 724 -6.68 2.36 -3.94
CA SER A 724 -5.44 3.12 -3.90
C SER A 724 -4.43 2.58 -4.91
N VAL A 725 -3.40 3.39 -5.20
CA VAL A 725 -2.30 2.98 -6.06
C VAL A 725 -1.64 1.71 -5.52
N ASP A 726 -1.41 1.67 -4.22
CA ASP A 726 -0.73 0.55 -3.56
C ASP A 726 -1.47 -0.77 -3.77
N SER A 727 -2.80 -0.73 -3.78
CA SER A 727 -3.63 -1.91 -3.98
C SER A 727 -3.62 -2.43 -5.43
N PHE A 728 -3.22 -1.59 -6.37
CA PHE A 728 -3.18 -1.97 -7.79
C PHE A 728 -1.83 -2.51 -8.23
N GLN A 729 -0.79 -2.42 -7.43
CA GLN A 729 0.52 -2.92 -7.85
C GLN A 729 0.46 -4.43 -8.17
N GLY A 730 1.07 -4.82 -9.26
CA GLY A 730 1.03 -6.21 -9.75
C GLY A 730 -0.25 -6.58 -10.49
N ARG A 731 -1.16 -5.65 -10.67
CA ARG A 731 -2.47 -5.88 -11.31
C ARG A 731 -2.63 -4.99 -12.55
N GLU A 732 -3.61 -5.30 -13.35
CA GLU A 732 -3.91 -4.53 -14.55
C GLU A 732 -5.41 -4.50 -14.82
N LYS A 733 -5.83 -3.46 -15.52
CA LYS A 733 -7.20 -3.31 -16.04
C LYS A 733 -7.11 -2.83 -17.48
N ASP A 734 -8.17 -3.01 -18.24
CA ASP A 734 -8.18 -2.51 -19.59
C ASP A 734 -8.18 -0.98 -19.61
N TYR A 735 -8.99 -0.37 -18.76
CA TYR A 735 -9.08 1.08 -18.65
C TYR A 735 -8.88 1.53 -17.22
N ILE A 736 -8.06 2.54 -17.04
CA ILE A 736 -7.76 3.12 -15.74
C ILE A 736 -8.18 4.58 -15.73
N ILE A 737 -8.82 4.97 -14.63
CA ILE A 737 -9.16 6.36 -14.34
C ILE A 737 -8.41 6.74 -13.08
N LEU A 738 -7.53 7.73 -13.17
CA LEU A 738 -6.73 8.20 -12.03
C LEU A 738 -7.26 9.55 -11.58
N SER A 739 -7.77 9.62 -10.34
CA SER A 739 -8.22 10.86 -9.71
C SER A 739 -7.15 11.37 -8.75
N CYS A 740 -6.57 12.52 -9.06
CA CYS A 740 -5.44 13.05 -8.30
C CYS A 740 -5.83 13.80 -7.04
N VAL A 741 -7.06 14.32 -6.98
CA VAL A 741 -7.65 14.97 -5.80
C VAL A 741 -7.03 16.33 -5.46
N ARG A 742 -5.72 16.40 -5.27
CA ARG A 742 -5.04 17.58 -4.72
C ARG A 742 -5.20 18.78 -5.64
N SER A 743 -5.71 19.85 -5.08
CA SER A 743 -6.08 21.08 -5.82
C SER A 743 -5.83 22.34 -5.01
N ASN A 744 -4.91 22.31 -4.05
CA ASN A 744 -4.57 23.44 -3.20
C ASN A 744 -3.23 24.03 -3.63
N GLU A 745 -3.22 25.29 -4.04
CA GLU A 745 -2.01 25.96 -4.54
C GLU A 745 -0.97 26.24 -3.46
N HIS A 746 -1.37 26.25 -2.21
CA HIS A 746 -0.51 26.63 -1.09
C HIS A 746 0.13 25.41 -0.41
N GLN A 747 -0.35 24.23 -0.70
CA GLN A 747 0.14 23.00 -0.07
C GLN A 747 0.72 22.06 -1.12
N GLY A 748 1.63 21.23 -0.71
CA GLY A 748 2.18 20.22 -1.60
C GLY A 748 1.14 19.20 -2.04
N ILE A 749 1.52 18.33 -2.94
CA ILE A 749 0.62 17.31 -3.49
C ILE A 749 0.67 15.98 -2.73
N GLY A 750 1.39 15.95 -1.61
CA GLY A 750 1.40 14.79 -0.72
C GLY A 750 1.87 13.51 -1.40
N PHE A 751 1.06 12.47 -1.33
CA PHE A 751 1.39 11.14 -1.88
C PHE A 751 1.67 11.14 -3.39
N LEU A 752 1.12 12.11 -4.12
CA LEU A 752 1.35 12.20 -5.57
C LEU A 752 2.78 12.57 -5.93
N ASN A 753 3.56 13.04 -4.97
CA ASN A 753 4.95 13.42 -5.22
C ASN A 753 5.89 12.22 -5.29
N ASP A 754 5.43 11.04 -4.95
CA ASP A 754 6.24 9.83 -5.00
C ASP A 754 6.35 9.31 -6.44
N PRO A 755 7.56 9.28 -7.04
CA PRO A 755 7.74 8.81 -8.42
C PRO A 755 7.31 7.36 -8.61
N ARG A 756 7.51 6.51 -7.60
CA ARG A 756 7.14 5.10 -7.68
C ARG A 756 5.63 4.93 -7.77
N ARG A 757 4.87 5.73 -7.00
CA ARG A 757 3.41 5.70 -7.07
C ARG A 757 2.92 6.14 -8.43
N LEU A 758 3.50 7.20 -8.98
CA LEU A 758 3.12 7.65 -10.31
C LEU A 758 3.42 6.57 -11.36
N ASN A 759 4.58 5.94 -11.27
CA ASN A 759 4.92 4.85 -12.19
C ASN A 759 3.90 3.71 -12.11
N VAL A 760 3.54 3.29 -10.90
CA VAL A 760 2.53 2.25 -10.72
C VAL A 760 1.21 2.69 -11.34
N ALA A 761 0.73 3.89 -11.03
CA ALA A 761 -0.56 4.37 -11.54
C ALA A 761 -0.60 4.42 -13.07
N LEU A 762 0.47 4.92 -13.70
CA LEU A 762 0.52 5.08 -15.16
C LEU A 762 0.67 3.77 -15.93
N THR A 763 1.02 2.68 -15.25
CA THR A 763 1.33 1.41 -15.89
C THR A 763 0.29 0.32 -15.64
N ARG A 764 -0.89 0.69 -15.10
CA ARG A 764 -1.95 -0.30 -14.81
C ARG A 764 -2.86 -0.58 -15.99
N ALA A 765 -2.95 0.36 -16.95
CA ALA A 765 -3.91 0.26 -18.05
C ALA A 765 -3.33 -0.52 -19.24
N ARG A 766 -4.17 -1.39 -19.79
CA ARG A 766 -3.84 -2.11 -21.04
C ARG A 766 -4.25 -1.30 -22.28
N TYR A 767 -5.45 -0.75 -22.26
CA TYR A 767 -6.06 -0.12 -23.44
C TYR A 767 -6.13 1.40 -23.37
N GLY A 768 -6.33 1.97 -22.19
CA GLY A 768 -6.44 3.41 -22.08
C GLY A 768 -6.44 3.94 -20.66
N ILE A 769 -6.07 5.21 -20.53
CA ILE A 769 -6.03 5.88 -19.24
C ILE A 769 -6.61 7.28 -19.34
N VAL A 770 -7.35 7.66 -18.28
CA VAL A 770 -7.82 9.03 -18.09
C VAL A 770 -7.30 9.52 -16.75
N VAL A 771 -6.60 10.65 -16.76
CA VAL A 771 -6.10 11.26 -15.52
C VAL A 771 -6.87 12.54 -15.26
N LEU A 772 -7.45 12.65 -14.07
CA LEU A 772 -8.15 13.87 -13.63
C LEU A 772 -7.32 14.59 -12.59
N GLY A 773 -7.14 15.86 -12.75
CA GLY A 773 -6.40 16.65 -11.79
C GLY A 773 -6.29 18.12 -12.16
N ASN A 774 -5.71 18.89 -11.25
CA ASN A 774 -5.48 20.31 -11.42
C ASN A 774 -4.04 20.55 -11.89
N PRO A 775 -3.84 20.88 -13.17
CA PRO A 775 -2.48 21.05 -13.71
C PRO A 775 -1.72 22.22 -13.10
N LYS A 776 -2.41 23.26 -12.60
CA LYS A 776 -1.74 24.37 -11.93
C LYS A 776 -1.06 23.95 -10.63
N VAL A 777 -1.63 22.98 -9.94
CA VAL A 777 -1.08 22.45 -8.69
C VAL A 777 -0.04 21.37 -8.98
N LEU A 778 -0.38 20.42 -9.83
CA LEU A 778 0.49 19.26 -10.12
C LEU A 778 1.76 19.67 -10.84
N SER A 779 1.69 20.67 -11.74
CA SER A 779 2.84 21.12 -12.53
C SER A 779 3.97 21.74 -11.70
N LYS A 780 3.71 22.06 -10.44
CA LYS A 780 4.76 22.56 -9.54
C LYS A 780 5.81 21.48 -9.23
N GLN A 781 5.46 20.22 -9.39
CA GLN A 781 6.37 19.11 -9.19
C GLN A 781 7.01 18.72 -10.52
N PRO A 782 8.34 18.55 -10.57
CA PRO A 782 9.03 18.30 -11.84
C PRO A 782 8.51 17.11 -12.62
N LEU A 783 8.26 15.99 -11.95
CA LEU A 783 7.78 14.79 -12.61
C LEU A 783 6.38 14.98 -13.19
N TRP A 784 5.46 15.59 -12.43
CA TRP A 784 4.12 15.90 -12.92
C TRP A 784 4.16 16.94 -14.05
N ASN A 785 5.06 17.90 -13.94
CA ASN A 785 5.26 18.87 -15.02
C ASN A 785 5.67 18.16 -16.31
N SER A 786 6.59 17.21 -16.22
CA SER A 786 7.01 16.40 -17.36
C SER A 786 5.85 15.61 -17.95
N LEU A 787 5.03 15.02 -17.11
CA LEU A 787 3.85 14.26 -17.53
C LEU A 787 2.84 15.16 -18.24
N LEU A 788 2.52 16.30 -17.64
CA LEU A 788 1.59 17.28 -18.23
C LEU A 788 2.10 17.82 -19.55
N THR A 789 3.40 18.05 -19.64
CA THR A 789 4.04 18.48 -20.90
C THR A 789 3.91 17.41 -21.96
N HIS A 790 4.14 16.15 -21.59
CA HIS A 790 3.97 15.00 -22.49
C HIS A 790 2.53 14.93 -23.03
N TYR A 791 1.53 15.05 -22.16
CA TYR A 791 0.13 15.06 -22.59
C TYR A 791 -0.18 16.26 -23.49
N LYS A 792 0.33 17.42 -23.15
CA LYS A 792 0.09 18.64 -23.93
C LYS A 792 0.70 18.56 -25.33
N GLU A 793 1.94 18.06 -25.43
CA GLU A 793 2.63 17.89 -26.70
C GLU A 793 1.91 16.89 -27.62
N HIS A 794 1.19 15.94 -27.06
CA HIS A 794 0.42 14.96 -27.81
C HIS A 794 -1.05 15.34 -27.97
N GLU A 795 -1.39 16.59 -27.65
CA GLU A 795 -2.77 17.11 -27.76
C GLU A 795 -3.78 16.36 -26.90
N CYS A 796 -3.30 15.82 -25.78
CA CYS A 796 -4.12 15.03 -24.84
C CYS A 796 -4.37 15.74 -23.51
N LEU A 797 -4.04 17.01 -23.38
CA LEU A 797 -4.39 17.83 -22.22
C LEU A 797 -5.66 18.59 -22.56
N VAL A 798 -6.79 18.16 -21.99
CA VAL A 798 -8.12 18.61 -22.42
C VAL A 798 -8.98 19.06 -21.27
N GLU A 799 -9.99 19.85 -21.58
CA GLU A 799 -10.98 20.35 -20.63
C GLU A 799 -12.38 20.43 -21.27
N GLY A 800 -13.37 20.76 -20.50
CA GLY A 800 -14.73 20.91 -20.96
C GLY A 800 -15.57 19.65 -20.78
N PRO A 801 -16.80 19.63 -21.32
CA PRO A 801 -17.66 18.45 -21.20
C PRO A 801 -17.06 17.24 -21.90
N LEU A 802 -17.29 16.05 -21.34
CA LEU A 802 -16.72 14.83 -21.89
C LEU A 802 -17.13 14.56 -23.35
N ASN A 803 -18.33 14.97 -23.73
CA ASN A 803 -18.82 14.83 -25.11
C ASN A 803 -18.33 15.93 -26.05
N ASN A 804 -17.62 16.92 -25.54
CA ASN A 804 -17.08 18.02 -26.36
C ASN A 804 -15.77 18.54 -25.73
N LEU A 805 -14.78 17.67 -25.72
CA LEU A 805 -13.48 18.01 -25.14
C LEU A 805 -12.71 19.00 -26.01
N LYS A 806 -12.07 19.97 -25.38
CA LYS A 806 -11.26 21.00 -26.03
C LYS A 806 -9.85 20.96 -25.49
N GLN A 807 -8.88 21.33 -26.29
CA GLN A 807 -7.50 21.48 -25.84
C GLN A 807 -7.44 22.53 -24.73
N SER A 808 -6.78 22.18 -23.64
CA SER A 808 -6.63 23.09 -22.53
C SER A 808 -5.59 24.16 -22.87
N MET A 809 -5.92 25.40 -22.53
CA MET A 809 -5.01 26.53 -22.68
C MET A 809 -4.21 26.82 -21.41
N VAL A 810 -4.26 25.92 -20.42
CA VAL A 810 -3.53 26.09 -19.17
C VAL A 810 -2.04 26.18 -19.45
N GLN A 811 -1.41 27.21 -18.91
CA GLN A 811 0.03 27.43 -19.02
C GLN A 811 0.70 26.97 -17.72
N PHE A 812 1.79 26.29 -17.84
CA PHE A 812 2.64 25.92 -16.72
C PHE A 812 4.11 26.04 -17.18
N GLN A 813 4.98 26.30 -16.21
CA GLN A 813 6.40 26.45 -16.52
C GLN A 813 6.96 25.16 -17.06
N LYS A 814 7.77 25.27 -18.10
CA LYS A 814 8.48 24.09 -18.61
C LYS A 814 9.38 23.55 -17.50
N PRO A 815 9.52 22.24 -17.40
CA PRO A 815 10.45 21.68 -16.43
C PRO A 815 11.84 22.22 -16.75
N LYS A 816 12.53 22.64 -15.70
CA LYS A 816 13.94 22.98 -15.87
C LYS A 816 14.62 21.71 -16.36
N LYS A 817 15.42 21.84 -17.41
CA LYS A 817 16.23 20.72 -17.84
C LYS A 817 17.17 20.37 -16.72
N ILE A 818 16.81 19.33 -16.01
CA ILE A 818 17.63 18.85 -14.93
C ILE A 818 18.43 17.72 -15.50
N TYR A 819 19.73 17.90 -15.56
CA TYR A 819 20.58 16.77 -15.83
C TYR A 819 20.36 15.79 -14.72
N ASN A 820 20.32 14.56 -15.02
CA ASN A 820 20.06 13.51 -14.07
C ASN A 820 18.59 13.41 -13.65
N ASP A 821 17.68 13.78 -14.53
CA ASP A 821 16.26 13.60 -14.28
C ASP A 821 15.95 12.19 -13.82
N ARG A 822 16.68 11.22 -14.35
CA ARG A 822 16.51 9.83 -13.96
C ARG A 822 16.85 9.58 -12.50
N ARG A 823 17.90 10.22 -12.00
CA ARG A 823 18.25 10.09 -10.58
C ARG A 823 17.20 10.70 -9.69
N LEU A 824 16.66 11.82 -10.12
CA LEU A 824 15.59 12.48 -9.40
C LEU A 824 14.36 11.60 -9.31
N TYR A 825 14.02 10.89 -10.38
CA TYR A 825 12.81 10.08 -10.44
C TYR A 825 12.99 8.66 -9.91
N LEU A 826 14.16 8.08 -10.05
CA LEU A 826 14.45 6.74 -9.56
C LEU A 826 14.85 6.72 -8.10
N GLY A 827 14.99 7.80 -7.59
CA GLY A 827 15.27 7.84 -6.20
C GLY A 827 16.60 7.35 -5.78
N GLY A 828 16.66 7.15 -6.17
CA GLY A 828 17.34 6.89 -5.66
C GLY A 828 18.09 6.86 -5.11
N GLY A 829 18.01 7.03 -5.54
CA GLY A 829 18.81 7.05 -5.01
C GLY A 829 19.57 7.43 -4.86
N GLN A 830 19.75 7.56 -5.00
CA GLN A 830 20.57 7.99 -4.46
C GLN A 830 20.58 8.45 -4.00
N GLY A 831 20.08 8.51 -4.45
CA GLY A 831 20.22 8.88 -3.64
C GLY A 831 19.98 9.26 -3.51
N VAL A 832 19.69 9.13 -3.69
CA VAL A 832 19.67 9.36 -2.98
C VAL A 832 19.46 9.55 -2.70
N MET A 833 19.40 9.38 -2.72
CA MET A 833 19.42 9.51 -2.00
C MET A 833 19.34 9.88 -1.66
N GLN A 834 19.25 9.73 -1.72
CA GLN A 834 19.23 9.94 -1.07
C GLN A 834 18.66 10.13 -0.86
N GLY A 835 18.44 9.99 -1.38
CA GLY A 835 17.96 10.01 -0.89
C GLY A 835 17.35 9.83 -1.04
N SER A 836 17.22 9.46 -1.29
CA SER A 836 16.81 9.16 -1.07
C SER A 836 16.47 8.80 -1.31
N ALA A 837 16.52 8.50 -1.67
CA ALA A 837 16.29 8.03 -1.63
C ALA A 837 16.02 7.96 -1.97
N PHE A 838 15.83 7.83 -2.19
CA PHE A 838 15.77 7.83 -2.26
C PHE A 838 15.78 8.49 -2.46
N GLY A 839 15.98 8.71 -2.76
CA GLY A 839 16.24 9.13 -2.75
C GLY A 839 16.65 9.66 -3.07
N THR A 840 16.94 9.92 -3.17
CA THR A 840 17.53 10.38 -3.18
C THR A 840 18.14 10.80 -3.53
N VAL A 841 18.34 10.93 -3.83
CA VAL A 841 19.08 11.23 -3.83
C VAL A 841 19.60 11.84 -4.05
N GLY A 842 19.86 12.10 -4.31
CA GLY A 842 20.57 12.47 -4.32
C GLY A 842 21.20 12.96 -4.55
N SER A 843 21.68 13.21 -4.69
CA SER A 843 22.54 13.55 -4.75
C SER A 843 23.37 13.77 -4.74
N VAL A 844 23.79 13.65 -5.02
CA VAL A 844 24.80 13.77 -4.90
C VAL A 844 25.64 14.31 -5.14
N ASP A 845 25.86 14.56 -5.25
CA ASP A 845 26.75 14.97 -5.27
C ASP A 845 27.42 15.33 -5.55
N LYS A 846 27.70 15.52 -5.67
CA LYS A 846 28.32 15.69 -5.78
C LYS A 846 29.17 15.89 -5.72
N ARG A 847 29.51 15.93 -5.97
CA ARG A 847 30.24 15.93 -5.76
C ARG A 847 30.97 15.89 -6.03
N SER A 848 30.86 15.92 -6.39
CA SER A 848 31.44 15.70 -6.45
C SER A 848 31.94 15.48 -6.73
N GLY A 849 31.87 15.34 -7.09
CA GLY A 849 32.20 15.02 -7.11
C GLY A 849 32.65 14.71 -7.29
N ARG A 850 32.85 14.85 -7.47
CA ARG A 850 33.16 14.46 -7.36
C ARG A 850 33.06 13.95 -7.06
N GLY A 851 32.46 13.99 -7.40
CA GLY A 851 32.20 13.42 -6.98
C GLY A 851 32.02 12.95 -6.95
N LYS A 852 31.92 12.88 -7.07
CA LYS A 852 31.66 12.38 -6.68
C LYS A 852 30.88 11.91 -6.49
N GLY A 853 30.43 12.01 -6.91
CA GLY A 853 29.74 11.53 -6.37
C GLY A 853 28.99 11.23 -6.49
N HIS A 854 28.48 10.87 -6.72
CA HIS A 854 27.80 10.55 -6.06
C HIS A 854 26.92 10.46 -6.05
N PRO A 855 26.66 10.32 -6.34
CA PRO A 855 25.88 10.07 -5.76
C PRO A 855 25.16 9.92 -5.76
N PHE A 856 24.80 9.66 -6.30
CA PHE A 856 24.14 9.32 -5.53
C PHE A 856 23.91 9.13 -5.58
N VAL A 857 23.99 8.74 -6.09
CA VAL A 857 23.78 8.25 -5.54
C VAL A 857 23.39 7.97 -5.48
N PRO A 858 23.33 7.93 -5.66
CA PRO A 858 22.97 7.59 -5.06
C PRO A 858 22.79 7.28 -4.97
N PHE A 859 22.87 6.95 -5.49
CA PHE A 859 22.80 6.60 -4.81
C PHE A 859 23.56 6.53 -5.03
N GLY A 860 23.94 6.65 -5.39
CA GLY A 860 24.73 6.52 -5.15
C GLY A 860 25.53 6.53 -5.31
N PRO A 861 26.05 6.34 -5.22
CA PRO A 861 26.85 6.33 -4.92
C PRO A 861 27.38 6.47 -5.04
N PRO A 862 27.74 6.45 -5.11
CA PRO A 862 28.38 6.55 -4.79
C PRO A 862 28.84 6.68 -4.86
N ASN A 863 29.02 6.43 -5.18
CA ASN A 863 29.64 6.55 -4.85
C ASN A 863 29.93 6.48 -4.78
N GLY A 864 29.87 6.51 -5.13
CA GLY A 864 30.24 6.42 -4.88
C GLY A 864 30.24 6.39 -4.92
N ALA A 865 30.26 6.43 -5.25
CA ALA A 865 30.26 6.44 -4.92
C ALA A 865 30.04 6.47 -4.94
N HIS A 866 29.98 6.50 -5.16
CA HIS A 866 29.79 6.65 -4.69
C HIS A 866 29.46 6.78 -4.80
N LYS A 867 29.72 6.74 -5.19
CA LYS A 867 29.56 6.90 -5.05
C LYS A 867 29.03 6.86 -5.03
N PRO A 868 29.00 7.10 -5.14
CA PRO A 868 28.43 6.99 -4.77
C PRO A 868 27.92 7.07 -5.09
N GLY A 869 27.64 6.88 -5.59
CA GLY A 869 27.20 6.80 -5.49
C GLY A 869 26.82 6.59 -6.27
N VAL A 870 26.89 6.10 -7.12
CA VAL A 870 26.69 5.94 -7.56
C VAL A 870 26.78 5.10 -8.12
N HIS A 871 26.47 4.33 -8.81
CA HIS A 871 26.28 3.77 -9.03
C HIS A 871 26.55 3.37 -9.92
N PRO A 872 26.81 3.46 -10.02
CA PRO A 872 27.54 3.16 -11.19
C PRO A 872 26.85 2.37 -12.22
N SER A 873 26.83 1.66 -12.78
CA SER A 873 25.98 0.81 -13.58
C SER A 873 24.77 1.48 -14.11
N GLY A 874 24.73 2.69 -14.36
CA GLY A 874 23.54 3.34 -14.83
C GLY A 874 22.43 3.45 -13.78
N TYR A 875 22.72 2.92 -12.57
CA TYR A 875 21.84 3.21 -11.48
C TYR A 875 22.51 4.30 -10.75
N PRO A 876 22.01 5.07 -10.68
CA PRO A 876 22.60 6.06 -9.86
C PRO A 876 22.33 5.83 -8.44
N LEU A 877 22.68 5.08 -8.63
CA LEU A 877 22.19 4.89 -7.59
C LEU A 877 21.64 5.42 -6.81
N PRO A 878 21.71 5.16 -6.52
CA PRO A 878 21.25 5.70 -5.59
C PRO A 878 21.48 6.07 -4.66
N ARG A 879 21.58 6.10 -4.41
CA ARG A 879 21.98 6.58 -3.28
C ARG A 879 21.53 6.80 -2.41
N MET A 880 21.27 6.53 -2.24
CA MET A 880 20.93 6.69 -1.16
C MET A 880 20.57 7.18 -0.57
N PRO A 881 20.66 7.12 -0.70
CA PRO A 881 20.23 7.36 0.07
C PRO A 881 19.88 7.69 0.42
N TYR A 882 19.81 7.23 0.11
CA TYR A 882 19.44 7.40 0.89
C TYR A 882 19.47 7.94 1.36
N PRO A 883 20.04 7.89 1.11
CA PRO A 883 19.83 8.17 1.67
C PRO A 883 19.55 8.58 1.93
N PRO A 884 19.76 8.48 1.70
CA PRO A 884 19.20 8.69 2.20
C PRO A 884 18.69 9.04 2.42
N PHE A 885 18.56 8.72 1.94
CA PHE A 885 17.93 8.82 2.51
C PHE A 885 17.57 9.40 2.94
N PRO A 886 17.90 9.54 2.80
CA PRO A 886 17.42 9.89 3.29
C PRO A 886 17.05 10.39 3.49
N GLY A 887 17.01 10.40 2.86
CA GLY A 887 16.57 10.71 3.21
C GLY A 887 16.41 11.25 3.15
N SER A 888 16.66 11.23 2.88
CA SER A 888 16.44 11.51 3.03
C SER A 888 16.12 12.14 2.77
N PRO A 889 16.32 12.41 2.61
CA PRO A 889 15.93 12.78 2.68
C PRO A 889 15.61 13.13 2.42
N HIS A 890 15.63 13.01 1.95
CA HIS A 890 15.27 13.11 2.16
C HIS A 890 14.73 13.10 2.05
N SER A 891 14.82 13.07 1.68
CA SER A 891 14.37 12.85 1.91
C SER A 891 13.77 12.83 1.77
N GLN A 892 13.79 12.67 1.65
CA GLN A 892 13.31 12.41 1.67
C GLN A 892 12.93 12.24 1.23
N PRO A 893 13.17 12.07 0.82
CA PRO A 893 12.78 11.61 0.49
C PRO A 893 12.61 11.02 0.15
N TYR A 894 12.64 10.57 0.09
CA TYR A 894 12.42 9.83 0.15
C TYR A 894 12.09 9.28 0.42
N ALA A 895 12.09 9.10 0.22
CA ALA A 895 11.73 8.50 0.69
C ALA A 895 11.25 8.14 0.88
N ILE A 896 11.22 7.95 1.00
CA ILE A 896 10.66 7.73 1.28
C ILE A 896 10.19 7.65 1.33
N PRO A 897 10.02 7.45 1.25
CA PRO A 897 9.30 7.36 1.56
C PRO A 897 8.64 7.24 1.70
N THR A 898 8.64 7.16 1.87
CA THR A 898 7.99 6.99 2.21
C THR A 898 7.01 6.89 2.33
N ARG A 899 6.83 6.58 2.32
CA ARG A 899 5.57 6.61 2.36
C ARG A 899 4.88 7.27 3.41
N GLY A 900 5.34 7.40 3.59
CA GLY A 900 4.97 8.01 4.34
C GLY A 900 5.25 8.86 4.81
N SER A 901 5.67 8.87 4.37
CA SER A 901 5.77 9.76 4.73
C SER A 901 5.88 10.55 4.83
N LEU A 902 5.99 10.52 4.59
CA LEU A 902 5.87 11.32 4.66
C LEU A 902 5.80 12.22 4.71
N HIS A 903 5.80 12.49 4.73
CA HIS A 903 5.64 13.37 4.73
C HIS A 903 5.22 14.29 4.77
N GLY A 904 5.17 13.83 4.84
CA GLY A 904 4.81 15.08 4.50
C GLY A 904 4.11 15.85 5.28
N PRO A 905 3.98 16.70 4.96
CA PRO A 905 3.24 17.59 5.75
C PRO A 905 2.04 16.90 6.34
N ILE A 906 1.29 17.57 7.07
CA ILE A 906 0.15 17.01 7.67
C ILE A 906 -0.65 16.34 6.68
N GLY A 907 -0.55 16.76 5.60
CA GLY A 907 -1.11 16.02 4.62
C GLY A 907 -0.33 14.85 4.51
N ALA A 908 0.61 15.13 4.59
CA ALA A 908 1.31 14.08 4.39
C ALA A 908 1.10 13.11 5.41
N VAL A 909 0.86 13.51 5.63
CA VAL A 909 0.89 12.82 6.44
C VAL A 909 0.17 11.87 6.47
N PRO A 910 0.09 12.09 6.40
CA PRO A 910 -0.38 11.15 6.61
C PRO A 910 -0.55 10.27 5.72
N ALA A 911 -0.07 10.63 5.45
CA ALA A 911 -0.16 10.02 4.85
C ALA A 911 -0.10 8.83 4.88
N ALA A 912 -0.05 8.85 5.02
CA ALA A 912 -0.01 8.10 5.12
C ALA A 912 -0.31 7.04 5.13
N PRO A 913 -0.42 6.79 5.24
CA PRO A 913 -0.59 5.67 5.26
C PRO A 913 -1.11 4.82 4.46
N GLN A 914 -1.07 4.90 3.96
CA GLN A 914 -1.49 4.31 3.32
C GLN A 914 -1.53 3.06 3.24
N PRO A 915 -1.37 2.88 3.43
CA PRO A 915 -1.42 2.01 3.45
C PRO A 915 -1.41 1.02 3.29
N VAL A 916 -1.45 0.99 3.07
CA VAL A 916 -1.41 0.29 3.05
C VAL A 916 -1.35 -0.64 2.68
N ASN A 917 -1.52 -0.96 2.38
CA ASN A 917 -1.35 -1.79 2.24
C ASN A 917 -0.93 -2.74 2.10
N ARG A 918 -0.82 -3.02 2.18
CA ARG A 918 -0.31 -3.98 2.33
C ARG A 918 -0.42 -4.88 2.22
N ASN A 919 -0.96 -4.62 1.71
CA ASN A 919 -0.92 -5.31 2.12
C ASN A 919 -0.75 -5.54 2.02
N PHE A 920 -1.30 -5.28 1.43
CA PHE A 920 -1.19 -5.61 1.98
C PHE A 920 -0.89 -5.92 2.00
N GLY A 921 -1.14 -5.76 1.43
CA GLY A 921 -0.85 -6.21 1.88
C GLY A 921 -0.57 -6.48 1.65
N ALA A 922 -0.67 -6.53 1.32
CA ALA A 922 -0.33 -6.92 1.68
C ALA A 922 0.04 -7.25 1.65
N PRO A 923 0.01 -7.32 1.73
CA PRO A 923 0.40 -7.73 2.24
C PRO A 923 0.90 -8.05 2.40
N ARG A 924 0.93 -8.29 2.43
CA ARG A 924 1.47 -8.78 2.99
C ARG A 924 1.37 -9.46 3.31
N ALA A 925 1.06 -9.35 2.95
CA ALA A 925 1.08 -9.92 3.67
C ALA A 925 1.06 -10.55 3.88
N ASN A 926 0.91 -10.87 3.88
CA ASN A 926 0.95 -11.51 4.43
C ASN A 926 1.13 -11.89 4.76
N THR A 927 1.22 -11.71 4.34
CA THR A 927 1.42 -11.88 4.85
C THR A 927 1.51 -11.97 5.26
N GLY A 928 1.39 -11.79 4.74
CA GLY A 928 1.54 -11.66 5.29
C GLY A 928 1.56 -11.21 5.48
N GLY A 929 1.39 -10.99 5.07
CA GLY A 929 1.61 -10.42 5.44
C GLY A 929 1.70 -9.73 5.39
N PRO A 930 1.69 -9.73 5.52
CA PRO A 930 1.83 -9.04 5.79
C PRO A 930 1.88 -8.42 5.66
N ILE A 931 2.07 -8.53 5.30
CA ILE A 931 2.12 -7.89 5.50
C ILE A 931 1.93 -7.51 5.30
N GLY A 932 1.70 -7.41 4.95
CA GLY A 932 1.52 -7.07 5.08
C GLY A 932 1.25 -6.88 4.71
N GLY A 933 0.84 -6.85 4.23
CA GLY A 933 0.62 -6.70 4.28
C GLY A 933 0.53 -6.42 3.57
N HIS A 934 0.44 -6.60 3.16
CA HIS A 934 0.37 -6.30 3.03
C HIS A 934 0.31 -6.12 2.33
N LEU A 935 0.23 -6.19 1.66
CA LEU A 935 0.13 -6.12 1.49
C LEU A 935 -0.04 -6.15 0.94
N ALA A 936 -0.22 -6.07 0.46
CA ALA A 936 -0.45 -6.19 0.51
C ALA A 936 -0.74 -6.14 -0.07
N ALA A 937 -1.01 -6.20 -0.54
CA ALA A 937 -1.29 -6.28 -0.47
C ALA A 937 -1.43 -6.18 -1.10
N HIS A 938 -1.59 -6.39 -1.54
CA HIS A 938 -1.80 -6.43 -1.51
C HIS A 938 -1.87 -6.52 -1.98
N GLN A 939 -1.79 -6.55 -2.18
CA GLN A 939 -1.95 -6.79 -2.14
C GLN A 939 -2.17 -6.99 -2.30
N GLN A 940 -2.46 -6.94 -2.63
CA GLN A 940 -2.76 -7.16 -2.32
C GLN A 940 -3.03 -7.20 -2.38
N ASN A 941 -3.54 -7.24 -2.89
CA ASN A 941 -3.94 -7.36 -2.52
C ASN A 941 -4.12 -7.20 -2.74
N SER A 942 -4.20 -7.34 -3.15
CA SER A 942 -4.42 -7.43 -2.91
C SER A 942 -4.65 -7.51 -3.18
N GLN A 943 -4.72 -7.63 -3.35
CA GLN A 943 -4.99 -7.87 -3.15
C GLN A 943 -5.19 -7.96 -3.06
N GLN A 944 -5.59 -7.97 -3.26
CA GLN A 944 -5.96 -8.17 -2.89
C GLN A 944 -6.34 -8.10 -2.86
N ALA A 945 -6.75 -8.07 -3.30
CA ALA A 945 -7.18 -8.10 -3.02
C ALA A 945 -7.53 -8.04 -3.26
N MET A 946 -7.86 -8.28 -3.49
CA MET A 946 -8.23 -8.33 -3.41
C MET A 946 -8.44 -8.30 -3.52
N GLY A 947 -8.80 -8.30 -3.88
CA GLY A 947 -9.05 -8.45 -3.78
C GLY A 947 -9.36 -8.40 -4.21
N SER A 948 -9.77 -8.71 -4.37
CA SER A 948 -10.04 -8.77 -4.48
C SER A 948 -10.27 -8.88 -4.92
N VAL A 949 -10.45 -9.27 -5.33
CA VAL A 949 -10.59 -9.47 -5.51
C VAL A 949 -10.64 -9.72 -5.95
N GLY A 950 -11.03 -9.90 -6.55
CA GLY A 950 -11.09 -10.31 -6.78
C GLY A 950 -11.08 -10.51 -7.44
N PRO A 951 -11.50 -10.92 -7.64
CA PRO A 951 -11.49 -11.22 -8.00
C PRO A 951 -11.22 -11.12 -8.54
N THR A 952 -11.39 -11.23 -9.04
CA THR A 952 -10.97 -11.08 -9.04
C THR A 952 -10.52 -10.96 -9.28
N PHE A 953 -10.81 -11.32 -9.96
CA PHE A 953 -10.38 -11.28 -9.78
C PHE A 953 -9.95 -11.30 -9.97
N ASN A 954 -10.23 -11.47 -10.53
CA ASN A 954 -9.70 -11.54 -10.36
C ASN A 954 -9.31 -11.60 -10.68
N PHE A 955 -9.53 -11.87 -11.37
CA PHE A 955 -9.13 -12.05 -11.37
C PHE A 955 -8.81 -12.19 -11.64
N ALA A 956 -9.06 -12.20 -12.32
CA ALA A 956 -8.59 -12.32 -12.20
C ALA A 956 -8.13 -12.22 -12.45
N GLY A 957 -8.60 -12.32 -13.13
CA GLY A 957 -8.13 -12.36 -12.96
C GLY A 957 -7.60 -12.17 -13.32
N ASP A 958 -7.63 -12.29 -13.60
CA ASP A 958 -7.11 -12.26 -13.56
C ASP A 958 -6.67 -12.17 -13.90
N PRO A 959 -6.53 -12.06 -14.17
CA PRO A 959 -5.95 -12.06 -14.25
C PRO A 959 -5.39 -11.74 -14.57
N SER A 960 -5.32 -11.59 -14.73
CA SER A 960 -4.53 -11.36 -14.60
C SER A 960 -3.80 -11.16 -14.76
N SER A 961 -3.77 -11.24 -15.01
CA SER A 961 -2.96 -11.17 -15.02
C SER A 961 -2.31 -11.24 -15.26
N GLN A 962 -2.32 -11.57 -15.70
CA GLN A 962 -1.75 -11.67 -15.90
C GLN A 962 -1.14 -11.70 -16.15
N PRO A 963 -1.25 -11.85 -16.72
CA PRO A 963 -0.70 -11.85 -17.00
C PRO A 963 -0.25 -11.65 -17.34
N SER A 964 -0.35 -11.69 -17.53
CA SER A 964 0.03 -11.49 -17.67
C SER A 964 0.57 -11.48 -17.77
N GLY A 965 0.39 -11.78 -18.18
CA GLY A 965 0.72 -11.81 -18.36
C GLY A 965 1.11 -11.91 -18.67
N GLY A 966 0.97 -12.13 -19.06
CA GLY A 966 1.21 -12.27 -19.27
C GLY A 966 1.40 -12.32 -19.47
N GLY A 967 1.36 -12.55 -19.74
CA GLY A 967 1.40 -12.66 -19.79
C GLY A 967 1.28 -12.65 -20.05
N LEU A 968 1.14 -13.00 -20.51
CA LEU A 968 0.87 -12.98 -20.49
C LEU A 968 0.87 -12.83 -20.49
N MET A 969 0.80 -12.98 -20.65
CA MET A 969 0.52 -12.86 -20.34
C MET A 969 0.55 -12.55 -19.86
N SER A 970 0.45 -12.32 -19.98
CA SER A 970 0.22 -12.08 -19.37
C SER A 970 0.03 -11.71 -18.91
N GLN A 971 0.07 -11.62 -18.87
CA GLN A 971 -0.55 -11.27 -18.69
C GLN A 971 -0.82 -10.84 -19.16
N SER A 972 -0.34 -9.82 -19.13
CA SER A 972 -1.25 -10.19 -20.08
C SER A 972 -1.06 -11.58 -20.55
N GLY A 973 0.03 -12.01 -20.45
CA GLY A 973 0.09 -13.38 -20.72
C GLY A 973 -0.89 -14.08 -19.87
N LEU A 974 -1.11 -13.67 -18.68
CA LEU A 974 -2.05 -14.36 -17.94
C LEU A 974 -3.32 -13.76 -17.98
N MET A 975 -3.37 -12.49 -17.95
CA MET A 975 -4.62 -12.07 -18.26
C MET A 975 -4.96 -12.33 -19.66
N THR A 976 -4.08 -12.36 -20.62
CA THR A 976 -4.43 -12.96 -21.84
C THR A 976 -4.32 -14.42 -21.76
N GLN A 977 -4.03 -14.97 -20.71
CA GLN A 977 -4.29 -16.34 -20.55
C GLN A 977 -5.23 -16.57 -19.50
N VAL A 978 -5.41 -15.77 -18.66
CA VAL A 978 -6.55 -15.84 -17.84
C VAL A 978 -7.65 -15.16 -18.53
N CYS A 979 -7.42 -14.18 -19.32
CA CYS A 979 -8.39 -13.74 -20.26
C CYS A 979 -8.42 -14.56 -21.50
N SER A 980 -7.45 -15.32 -21.93
CA SER A 980 -7.66 -16.29 -22.96
C SER A 980 -8.05 -17.59 -22.40
N PHE A 981 -7.98 -17.80 -21.19
CA PHE A 981 -8.55 -18.92 -20.54
C PHE A 981 -9.90 -18.51 -20.07
N PHE A 982 -10.08 -17.33 -19.70
CA PHE A 982 -11.40 -16.77 -19.53
C PHE A 982 -11.96 -16.27 -20.79
N LEU A 983 -11.22 -16.07 -21.78
CA LEU A 983 -11.70 -15.91 -23.11
C LEU A 983 -11.80 -17.24 -23.75
N LEU A 984 -11.18 -18.23 -23.29
CA LEU A 984 -11.43 -19.57 -23.71
C LEU A 984 -12.49 -20.15 -22.89
N LEU A 985 -12.55 -19.83 -21.70
CA LEU A 985 -13.69 -20.14 -20.89
C LEU A 985 -14.76 -19.11 -21.16
N HIS A 986 -14.44 -17.96 -21.55
CA HIS A 986 -15.39 -16.97 -21.94
C HIS A 986 -15.67 -17.03 -23.42
N LYS A 987 -14.85 -17.54 -24.22
CA LYS A 987 -15.14 -17.99 -25.54
C LYS A 987 -15.79 -19.34 -25.56
N VAL A 988 -15.48 -20.15 -24.70
CA VAL A 988 -16.17 -21.36 -24.44
C VAL A 988 -17.45 -21.05 -23.74
N THR A 989 -17.52 -20.02 -23.00
CA THR A 989 -18.73 -19.51 -22.38
C THR A 989 -19.42 -18.53 -23.29
N VAL A 990 -18.73 -17.93 -24.18
CA VAL A 990 -19.29 -17.11 -25.26
C VAL A 990 -19.48 -17.92 -26.50
N LEU A 991 -18.82 -19.00 -26.64
CA LEU A 991 -19.13 -20.04 -27.59
C LEU A 991 -20.14 -21.03 -27.05
N LEU A 992 -20.28 -21.02 -25.78
CA LEU A 992 -21.34 -21.70 -25.08
C LEU A 992 -22.50 -20.76 -24.85
N HIS A 993 -22.32 -19.49 -25.17
CA HIS A 993 -23.33 -18.48 -25.21
C HIS A 993 -23.39 -17.91 -26.62
#